data_0afd0be9e4917a0afb9e0c9d506439c4
#
_entry.id   0afd0be9e4917a0afb9e0c9d506439c4
#
_cell.length_a   1.000
_cell.length_b   1.000
_cell.length_c   1.000
_cell.angle_alpha   90.00
_cell.angle_beta   90.00
_cell.angle_gamma   90.00
#
_symmetry.space_group_name_H-M   'P 1'
#
loop_
_entity.id
_entity.type
_entity.pdbx_description
1 polymer ?
#
loop_
_entity_poly.entity_id
_entity_poly.type
_entity_poly.pdbx_seq_one_letter_code
_entity_poly.pdbx_strand_id
1 'polypeptide(L)'
;MIIKQLTLENIRSHKSTKIEFAEGKTLIRGDIGSGKSGIMMSIEAALFGKKLKQLITFGEENGRIELTFEIQDENRNIKKYSVIRKLSINTQKGGEIIYHNEGNKKGIYSADELSIEITKILGINETAKAQEMFHAFVYARQKELEELVKGSGKKDEEARTTILMKAFEMEAYKFAIDNAEKLIRRINDVMIRKGGEITGLPEIEKSILEISEVIKKKKNDLEKTTESVKIKKENYNLKKIEYDKVKEERTKITTINTIITSKERELTEKKKEISSNENKKNINKTKIEKTGKTIEQITKDIENLLPLEELRDKENKITDEITHLKMDVSRKGDEAGRYEGILEDGKCSTCGREISDISGYNELISTANMKKGDVENKINTKNDEKKEIQNTIRETTEMKILEGDLEEIKEIDKKNKILNEIVLRLTNEINEQKIDLERLPDENELRKSEDKLKTVEEEYDKVKQERTEITTQINGKTNELNENNKSLEKLKRKKIEMENLDDINEWLNKYFITTVQSIEDHVLNTVNYKFNELFKQWFELLVENTSKTVRVDEKFNPIIQQQNEFDQTFEALSGGESAGIALAYRLALNSLIRQQPTGFRPELLMLDEPTYGFSTEQLTKVSDILSDIENKQVIIVSHHNEFVKLDQIINVTKENDVSRINIQSYGD
;
A
#
# COMPACT_ATOMS: atom_id res chain seq x y z
N MET A 1 7.49 13.67 18.41
CA MET A 1 8.46 14.79 18.60
C MET A 1 8.06 15.58 19.81
N ILE A 2 9.02 15.93 20.69
CA ILE A 2 8.86 16.80 21.87
C ILE A 2 9.93 17.89 21.79
N ILE A 3 9.53 19.13 21.83
CA ILE A 3 10.44 20.28 21.78
C ILE A 3 11.02 20.49 23.19
N LYS A 4 12.34 20.60 23.27
CA LYS A 4 13.04 20.84 24.54
C LYS A 4 13.54 22.27 24.66
N GLN A 5 14.11 22.83 23.58
CA GLN A 5 14.71 24.15 23.64
C GLN A 5 14.60 24.86 22.29
N LEU A 6 14.35 26.14 22.33
CA LEU A 6 14.44 27.03 21.18
C LEU A 6 15.35 28.22 21.53
N THR A 7 16.35 28.45 20.71
CA THR A 7 17.21 29.63 20.81
C THR A 7 17.05 30.51 19.55
N LEU A 8 16.80 31.78 19.74
CA LEU A 8 16.55 32.76 18.70
C LEU A 8 17.57 33.91 18.82
N GLU A 9 18.22 34.20 17.71
CA GLU A 9 19.12 35.35 17.61
C GLU A 9 18.69 36.18 16.38
N ASN A 10 18.34 37.43 16.59
CA ASN A 10 17.88 38.38 15.57
C ASN A 10 16.68 37.84 14.75
N ILE A 11 15.69 37.35 15.45
CA ILE A 11 14.46 36.82 14.85
C ILE A 11 13.26 37.68 15.24
N ARG A 12 12.71 38.44 14.30
CA ARG A 12 11.61 39.38 14.50
C ARG A 12 11.94 40.36 15.67
N SER A 13 11.17 40.28 16.75
CA SER A 13 11.42 41.08 17.98
C SER A 13 12.34 40.36 18.98
N HIS A 14 12.78 39.13 18.70
CA HIS A 14 13.68 38.36 19.57
C HIS A 14 15.13 38.59 19.18
N LYS A 15 15.85 39.49 19.86
CA LYS A 15 17.26 39.72 19.63
C LYS A 15 18.14 38.59 20.12
N SER A 16 17.90 38.13 21.35
CA SER A 16 18.57 36.99 21.95
C SER A 16 17.60 36.36 22.96
N THR A 17 17.03 35.24 22.57
CA THR A 17 15.95 34.58 23.34
C THR A 17 16.23 33.11 23.42
N LYS A 18 16.25 32.56 24.63
CA LYS A 18 16.36 31.13 24.91
C LYS A 18 15.12 30.66 25.65
N ILE A 19 14.47 29.65 25.14
CA ILE A 19 13.27 29.07 25.73
C ILE A 19 13.52 27.59 25.97
N GLU A 20 13.31 27.17 27.19
CA GLU A 20 13.25 25.74 27.53
C GLU A 20 11.78 25.35 27.73
N PHE A 21 11.35 24.34 27.01
CA PHE A 21 9.98 23.87 27.05
C PHE A 21 9.86 22.66 27.98
N ALA A 22 8.88 22.73 28.87
CA ALA A 22 8.49 21.58 29.66
C ALA A 22 7.77 20.52 28.79
N GLU A 23 7.77 19.29 29.23
CA GLU A 23 6.80 18.32 28.78
C GLU A 23 5.43 18.69 29.36
N GLY A 24 4.35 18.24 28.72
CA GLY A 24 2.99 18.63 29.14
C GLY A 24 2.53 19.93 28.46
N LYS A 25 1.89 20.80 29.18
CA LYS A 25 1.12 21.94 28.65
C LYS A 25 1.83 23.25 28.93
N THR A 26 2.30 23.87 27.87
CA THR A 26 2.97 25.17 27.91
C THR A 26 2.07 26.24 27.31
N LEU A 27 1.82 27.29 28.06
CA LEU A 27 1.16 28.51 27.58
C LEU A 27 2.19 29.59 27.28
N ILE A 28 2.23 30.05 26.04
CA ILE A 28 2.98 31.25 25.66
C ILE A 28 2.01 32.44 25.70
N ARG A 29 2.16 33.27 26.69
CA ARG A 29 1.26 34.36 26.99
C ARG A 29 1.93 35.76 26.81
N GLY A 30 1.17 36.74 26.41
CA GLY A 30 1.62 38.11 26.26
C GLY A 30 0.68 38.94 25.40
N ASP A 31 0.89 40.26 25.37
CA ASP A 31 0.07 41.18 24.59
C ASP A 31 0.18 40.94 23.07
N ILE A 32 -0.76 41.53 22.32
CA ILE A 32 -0.71 41.52 20.86
C ILE A 32 0.59 42.24 20.41
N GLY A 33 1.33 41.58 19.52
CA GLY A 33 2.61 42.14 19.04
C GLY A 33 3.82 41.92 19.96
N SER A 34 3.69 41.19 21.08
CA SER A 34 4.79 40.89 22.01
C SER A 34 5.85 39.96 21.42
N GLY A 35 5.56 39.21 20.35
CA GLY A 35 6.48 38.26 19.72
C GLY A 35 6.08 36.80 19.79
N LYS A 36 4.97 36.45 20.43
CA LYS A 36 4.49 35.07 20.61
C LYS A 36 4.46 34.23 19.31
N SER A 37 3.80 34.75 18.26
CA SER A 37 3.76 34.08 16.96
C SER A 37 5.15 33.97 16.30
N GLY A 38 6.09 34.83 16.68
CA GLY A 38 7.51 34.74 16.27
C GLY A 38 8.14 33.44 16.76
N ILE A 39 7.84 33.01 17.99
CA ILE A 39 8.33 31.77 18.57
C ILE A 39 7.79 30.57 17.77
N MET A 40 6.46 30.51 17.52
CA MET A 40 5.83 29.43 16.76
C MET A 40 6.35 29.33 15.33
N MET A 41 6.44 30.48 14.64
CA MET A 41 7.00 30.55 13.30
C MET A 41 8.48 30.14 13.25
N SER A 42 9.24 30.36 14.32
CA SER A 42 10.64 29.98 14.39
C SER A 42 10.80 28.46 14.54
N ILE A 43 9.93 27.81 15.28
CA ILE A 43 9.88 26.33 15.37
C ILE A 43 9.64 25.74 13.97
N GLU A 44 8.64 26.23 13.29
CA GLU A 44 8.31 25.81 11.93
C GLU A 44 9.46 26.10 10.95
N ALA A 45 10.03 27.30 11.03
CA ALA A 45 11.14 27.71 10.17
C ALA A 45 12.37 26.84 10.41
N ALA A 46 12.66 26.49 11.67
CA ALA A 46 13.73 25.55 11.99
C ALA A 46 13.57 24.21 11.29
N LEU A 47 12.34 23.68 11.28
CA LEU A 47 12.06 22.39 10.69
C LEU A 47 12.03 22.46 9.15
N PHE A 48 11.32 23.39 8.54
CA PHE A 48 11.02 23.38 7.11
C PHE A 48 11.72 24.45 6.28
N GLY A 49 12.34 25.42 6.89
CA GLY A 49 13.18 26.40 6.18
C GLY A 49 12.46 27.37 5.26
N LYS A 50 11.13 27.53 5.38
CA LYS A 50 10.36 28.46 4.54
C LYS A 50 10.28 29.88 5.14
N LYS A 51 10.17 30.88 4.27
CA LYS A 51 10.03 32.32 4.65
C LYS A 51 11.10 32.84 5.58
N LEU A 52 12.29 32.27 5.58
CA LEU A 52 13.38 32.60 6.51
C LEU A 52 13.76 34.11 6.52
N LYS A 53 13.82 34.75 5.34
CA LYS A 53 14.15 36.18 5.22
C LYS A 53 13.16 37.08 5.95
N GLN A 54 11.90 36.73 6.02
CA GLN A 54 10.84 37.50 6.70
C GLN A 54 10.90 37.38 8.22
N LEU A 55 11.70 36.47 8.73
CA LEU A 55 11.89 36.28 10.17
C LEU A 55 13.04 37.08 10.73
N ILE A 56 13.96 37.55 9.90
CA ILE A 56 15.11 38.33 10.38
C ILE A 56 14.61 39.67 10.95
N THR A 57 15.14 40.05 12.09
CA THR A 57 14.87 41.35 12.74
C THR A 57 15.11 42.51 11.79
N PHE A 58 14.19 43.44 11.73
CA PHE A 58 14.37 44.63 10.89
C PHE A 58 15.65 45.37 11.24
N GLY A 59 16.46 45.64 10.23
CA GLY A 59 17.79 46.30 10.40
C GLY A 59 18.95 45.32 10.60
N GLU A 60 18.69 44.03 10.78
CA GLU A 60 19.74 43.00 10.91
C GLU A 60 19.93 42.25 9.60
N GLU A 61 21.14 41.86 9.26
CA GLU A 61 21.43 41.11 8.03
C GLU A 61 21.36 39.58 8.23
N ASN A 62 21.58 39.14 9.45
CA ASN A 62 21.66 37.71 9.78
C ASN A 62 20.84 37.41 11.03
N GLY A 63 20.28 36.20 11.04
CA GLY A 63 19.62 35.64 12.20
C GLY A 63 19.99 34.15 12.39
N ARG A 64 19.67 33.63 13.55
CA ARG A 64 19.91 32.23 13.87
C ARG A 64 18.72 31.64 14.64
N ILE A 65 18.33 30.47 14.25
CA ILE A 65 17.34 29.64 14.96
C ILE A 65 18.01 28.33 15.32
N GLU A 66 17.94 27.94 16.58
CA GLU A 66 18.35 26.61 17.05
C GLU A 66 17.19 25.97 17.79
N LEU A 67 16.76 24.81 17.29
CA LEU A 67 15.67 24.03 17.84
C LEU A 67 16.18 22.67 18.30
N THR A 68 16.05 22.39 19.59
CA THR A 68 16.35 21.09 20.16
C THR A 68 15.07 20.35 20.46
N PHE A 69 14.98 19.12 19.98
CA PHE A 69 13.81 18.28 20.17
C PHE A 69 14.19 16.82 20.33
N GLU A 70 13.24 16.05 20.85
CA GLU A 70 13.35 14.61 21.04
C GLU A 70 12.30 13.90 20.18
N ILE A 71 12.68 12.76 19.63
CA ILE A 71 11.77 11.86 18.89
C ILE A 71 11.98 10.44 19.42
N GLN A 72 10.90 9.73 19.55
CA GLN A 72 10.93 8.31 19.84
C GLN A 72 11.01 7.55 18.50
N ASP A 73 12.02 6.70 18.33
CA ASP A 73 12.16 5.85 17.16
C ASP A 73 11.20 4.64 17.22
N GLU A 74 11.19 3.83 16.17
CA GLU A 74 10.35 2.63 16.05
C GLU A 74 10.60 1.62 17.18
N ASN A 75 11.82 1.61 17.73
CA ASN A 75 12.22 0.76 18.85
C ASN A 75 11.92 1.40 20.22
N ARG A 76 11.20 2.52 20.25
CA ARG A 76 10.87 3.32 21.42
C ARG A 76 12.07 3.99 22.11
N ASN A 77 13.23 4.06 21.47
CA ASN A 77 14.35 4.81 21.99
C ASN A 77 14.16 6.29 21.75
N ILE A 78 14.49 7.11 22.75
CA ILE A 78 14.44 8.57 22.61
C ILE A 78 15.73 9.04 21.98
N LYS A 79 15.61 9.71 20.83
CA LYS A 79 16.71 10.35 20.13
C LYS A 79 16.55 11.85 20.20
N LYS A 80 17.64 12.53 20.57
CA LYS A 80 17.69 13.98 20.74
C LYS A 80 18.49 14.63 19.63
N TYR A 81 17.90 15.67 19.04
CA TYR A 81 18.45 16.41 17.91
C TYR A 81 18.44 17.90 18.19
N SER A 82 19.45 18.63 17.70
CA SER A 82 19.42 20.07 17.61
C SER A 82 19.59 20.49 16.15
N VAL A 83 18.62 21.20 15.62
CA VAL A 83 18.63 21.77 14.28
C VAL A 83 19.02 23.26 14.39
N ILE A 84 20.07 23.65 13.69
CA ILE A 84 20.55 25.02 13.66
C ILE A 84 20.37 25.54 12.23
N ARG A 85 19.55 26.58 12.06
CA ARG A 85 19.42 27.32 10.80
C ARG A 85 20.04 28.71 10.93
N LYS A 86 20.96 29.01 10.03
CA LYS A 86 21.55 30.34 9.86
C LYS A 86 20.77 31.06 8.77
N LEU A 87 20.19 32.19 9.09
CA LEU A 87 19.39 33.00 8.19
C LEU A 87 20.23 34.19 7.67
N SER A 88 20.00 34.57 6.43
CA SER A 88 20.60 35.77 5.84
C SER A 88 19.63 36.41 4.83
N ILE A 89 19.63 37.74 4.78
CA ILE A 89 18.83 38.49 3.79
C ILE A 89 19.32 38.19 2.37
N ASN A 90 20.65 38.09 2.21
CA ASN A 90 21.30 38.05 0.91
C ASN A 90 21.46 36.64 0.34
N THR A 91 21.62 35.63 1.18
CA THR A 91 21.94 34.27 0.77
C THR A 91 21.06 33.25 1.46
N GLN A 92 20.73 32.16 0.73
CA GLN A 92 20.13 30.99 1.34
C GLN A 92 21.25 30.18 2.00
N LYS A 93 21.35 30.26 3.32
CA LYS A 93 22.33 29.50 4.09
C LYS A 93 21.73 28.13 4.43
N GLY A 94 22.55 27.10 4.41
CA GLY A 94 22.22 25.79 4.95
C GLY A 94 22.13 25.81 6.47
N GLY A 95 22.27 24.66 7.07
CA GLY A 95 22.23 24.51 8.54
C GLY A 95 22.98 23.29 9.02
N GLU A 96 22.85 23.04 10.31
CA GLU A 96 23.53 21.95 11.00
C GLU A 96 22.52 21.14 11.78
N ILE A 97 22.72 19.83 11.84
CA ILE A 97 22.01 18.95 12.78
C ILE A 97 23.05 18.36 13.74
N ILE A 98 22.77 18.45 15.03
CA ILE A 98 23.55 17.80 16.08
C ILE A 98 22.80 16.55 16.54
N TYR A 99 23.43 15.40 16.41
CA TYR A 99 22.92 14.08 16.84
C TYR A 99 23.46 13.80 18.25
N HIS A 100 22.69 14.13 19.29
CA HIS A 100 23.16 14.04 20.68
C HIS A 100 23.43 12.58 21.13
N ASN A 101 22.64 11.66 20.65
CA ASN A 101 22.79 10.23 20.98
C ASN A 101 24.00 9.58 20.27
N GLU A 102 24.61 10.25 19.30
CA GLU A 102 25.78 9.78 18.56
C GLU A 102 27.06 10.58 18.96
N GLY A 103 27.20 10.91 20.23
CA GLY A 103 28.37 11.65 20.71
C GLY A 103 28.42 13.11 20.23
N ASN A 104 27.28 13.77 20.06
CA ASN A 104 27.13 15.11 19.50
C ASN A 104 27.71 15.26 18.10
N LYS A 105 27.62 14.22 17.27
CA LYS A 105 28.01 14.26 15.86
C LYS A 105 27.27 15.41 15.14
N LYS A 106 28.02 16.21 14.38
CA LYS A 106 27.45 17.30 13.59
C LYS A 106 27.37 16.95 12.13
N GLY A 107 26.17 17.05 11.56
CA GLY A 107 25.96 17.06 10.12
C GLY A 107 25.80 18.48 9.62
N ILE A 108 26.48 18.85 8.55
CA ILE A 108 26.36 20.15 7.87
C ILE A 108 25.65 19.88 6.55
N TYR A 109 24.61 20.66 6.27
CA TYR A 109 23.73 20.45 5.16
C TYR A 109 23.46 21.72 4.37
N SER A 110 23.27 21.62 3.08
CA SER A 110 22.63 22.68 2.29
C SER A 110 21.17 22.88 2.74
N ALA A 111 20.51 23.92 2.28
CA ALA A 111 19.14 24.21 2.70
C ALA A 111 18.14 23.07 2.34
N ASP A 112 18.32 22.47 1.16
CA ASP A 112 17.45 21.39 0.67
C ASP A 112 17.76 20.06 1.37
N GLU A 113 19.04 19.70 1.49
CA GLU A 113 19.48 18.50 2.21
C GLU A 113 19.04 18.52 3.68
N LEU A 114 19.13 19.70 4.33
CA LEU A 114 18.66 19.88 5.69
C LEU A 114 17.17 19.59 5.83
N SER A 115 16.38 20.06 4.88
CA SER A 115 14.93 19.81 4.88
C SER A 115 14.61 18.33 4.65
N ILE A 116 15.33 17.64 3.78
CA ILE A 116 15.21 16.20 3.55
C ILE A 116 15.57 15.43 4.82
N GLU A 117 16.69 15.76 5.45
CA GLU A 117 17.15 15.04 6.63
C GLU A 117 16.21 15.22 7.83
N ILE A 118 15.73 16.45 8.06
CA ILE A 118 14.73 16.73 9.10
C ILE A 118 13.44 15.91 8.82
N THR A 119 13.00 15.86 7.58
CA THR A 119 11.79 15.12 7.20
C THR A 119 11.93 13.63 7.51
N LYS A 120 13.08 13.03 7.22
CA LYS A 120 13.40 11.65 7.61
C LYS A 120 13.37 11.45 9.13
N ILE A 121 14.00 12.37 9.87
CA ILE A 121 14.01 12.35 11.34
C ILE A 121 12.57 12.40 11.87
N LEU A 122 11.69 13.19 11.25
CA LEU A 122 10.29 13.30 11.64
C LEU A 122 9.44 12.06 11.26
N GLY A 123 9.97 11.13 10.49
CA GLY A 123 9.24 9.96 9.99
C GLY A 123 8.21 10.31 8.90
N ILE A 124 8.47 11.39 8.14
CA ILE A 124 7.60 11.80 7.05
C ILE A 124 8.23 11.38 5.72
N ASN A 125 7.54 10.58 4.94
CA ASN A 125 8.09 9.99 3.73
C ASN A 125 8.25 10.97 2.55
N GLU A 126 7.58 12.12 2.57
CA GLU A 126 7.57 13.08 1.46
C GLU A 126 7.97 14.49 1.91
N THR A 127 9.19 14.91 1.59
CA THR A 127 9.75 16.20 1.99
C THR A 127 8.95 17.39 1.47
N ALA A 128 8.45 17.30 0.24
CA ALA A 128 7.72 18.42 -0.39
C ALA A 128 6.44 18.80 0.37
N LYS A 129 5.86 17.87 1.11
CA LYS A 129 4.58 18.03 1.81
C LYS A 129 4.68 17.91 3.33
N ALA A 130 5.89 17.69 3.85
CA ALA A 130 6.13 17.55 5.28
C ALA A 130 5.61 18.75 6.08
N GLN A 131 5.73 19.96 5.54
CA GLN A 131 5.19 21.16 6.17
C GLN A 131 3.64 21.16 6.19
N GLU A 132 3.00 20.72 5.11
CA GLU A 132 1.54 20.61 5.04
C GLU A 132 1.00 19.62 6.09
N MET A 133 1.67 18.47 6.23
CA MET A 133 1.36 17.49 7.28
C MET A 133 1.58 18.07 8.68
N PHE A 134 2.68 18.79 8.89
CA PHE A 134 2.94 19.46 10.16
C PHE A 134 1.85 20.48 10.49
N HIS A 135 1.43 21.27 9.52
CA HIS A 135 0.31 22.20 9.67
C HIS A 135 -1.01 21.46 9.88
N ALA A 136 -1.22 20.34 9.20
CA ALA A 136 -2.45 19.59 9.33
C ALA A 136 -2.61 18.92 10.70
N PHE A 137 -1.54 18.43 11.30
CA PHE A 137 -1.63 17.57 12.48
C PHE A 137 -0.98 18.13 13.74
N VAL A 138 -0.04 19.07 13.60
CA VAL A 138 0.75 19.57 14.74
C VAL A 138 0.52 21.04 15.00
N TYR A 139 0.68 21.89 14.00
CA TYR A 139 0.68 23.34 14.17
C TYR A 139 -0.53 23.99 13.50
N ALA A 140 -1.43 24.49 14.32
CA ALA A 140 -2.57 25.27 13.86
C ALA A 140 -2.32 26.76 14.05
N ARG A 141 -2.16 27.51 12.96
CA ARG A 141 -2.09 28.97 12.97
C ARG A 141 -3.47 29.57 13.16
N GLN A 142 -3.53 30.77 13.71
CA GLN A 142 -4.76 31.48 14.06
C GLN A 142 -5.84 31.51 12.97
N LYS A 143 -5.48 31.69 11.69
CA LYS A 143 -6.44 31.71 10.58
C LYS A 143 -6.61 30.35 9.88
N GLU A 144 -5.61 29.50 9.97
CA GLU A 144 -5.61 28.19 9.30
C GLU A 144 -6.54 27.17 9.97
N LEU A 145 -6.92 27.38 11.24
CA LEU A 145 -7.93 26.59 11.93
C LEU A 145 -9.25 26.59 11.16
N GLU A 146 -9.70 27.78 10.77
CA GLU A 146 -10.95 27.93 10.02
C GLU A 146 -10.80 27.59 8.53
N GLU A 147 -9.65 27.87 7.93
CA GLU A 147 -9.36 27.59 6.51
C GLU A 147 -9.48 26.11 6.17
N LEU A 148 -9.04 25.22 7.08
CA LEU A 148 -9.21 23.78 6.93
C LEU A 148 -10.69 23.35 6.85
N VAL A 149 -11.60 24.12 7.44
CA VAL A 149 -13.02 23.79 7.58
C VAL A 149 -13.89 24.58 6.61
N LYS A 150 -13.52 25.82 6.30
CA LYS A 150 -14.27 26.76 5.46
C LYS A 150 -14.27 26.41 3.97
N GLY A 151 -13.23 25.80 3.45
CA GLY A 151 -13.12 25.52 2.03
C GLY A 151 -14.07 24.41 1.58
N SER A 152 -15.14 24.78 0.85
CA SER A 152 -16.05 23.82 0.19
C SER A 152 -15.72 23.65 -1.30
N GLY A 153 -14.67 24.28 -1.78
CA GLY A 153 -14.22 24.18 -3.16
C GLY A 153 -13.49 22.87 -3.45
N LYS A 154 -13.61 22.41 -4.70
CA LYS A 154 -12.97 21.15 -5.16
C LYS A 154 -11.47 21.05 -4.83
N LYS A 155 -10.75 22.18 -4.84
CA LYS A 155 -9.33 22.25 -4.46
C LYS A 155 -9.09 21.99 -2.96
N ASP A 156 -9.98 22.50 -2.12
CA ASP A 156 -9.85 22.35 -0.66
C ASP A 156 -10.22 20.93 -0.23
N GLU A 157 -11.20 20.31 -0.87
CA GLU A 157 -11.54 18.90 -0.70
C GLU A 157 -10.37 17.98 -1.08
N GLU A 158 -9.78 18.22 -2.27
CA GLU A 158 -8.62 17.47 -2.75
C GLU A 158 -7.41 17.64 -1.80
N ALA A 159 -7.22 18.84 -1.23
CA ALA A 159 -6.15 19.10 -0.28
C ALA A 159 -6.35 18.32 1.02
N ARG A 160 -7.55 18.34 1.62
CA ARG A 160 -7.88 17.60 2.86
C ARG A 160 -7.70 16.10 2.69
N THR A 161 -8.32 15.55 1.64
CA THR A 161 -8.22 14.12 1.35
C THR A 161 -6.76 13.71 1.11
N THR A 162 -6.01 14.51 0.35
CA THR A 162 -4.60 14.24 0.07
C THR A 162 -3.75 14.24 1.33
N ILE A 163 -3.96 15.18 2.25
CA ILE A 163 -3.21 15.24 3.52
C ILE A 163 -3.48 13.99 4.35
N LEU A 164 -4.74 13.56 4.43
CA LEU A 164 -5.11 12.34 5.16
C LEU A 164 -4.57 11.10 4.49
N MET A 165 -4.71 10.95 3.18
CA MET A 165 -4.15 9.82 2.42
C MET A 165 -2.65 9.65 2.69
N LYS A 166 -1.92 10.76 2.81
CA LYS A 166 -0.48 10.73 3.12
C LYS A 166 -0.21 10.35 4.55
N ALA A 167 -0.94 10.94 5.47
CA ALA A 167 -0.80 10.66 6.89
C ALA A 167 -1.05 9.18 7.22
N PHE A 168 -1.92 8.53 6.45
CA PHE A 168 -2.24 7.11 6.57
C PHE A 168 -1.45 6.22 5.60
N GLU A 169 -0.41 6.75 4.96
CA GLU A 169 0.44 6.04 3.99
C GLU A 169 -0.34 5.39 2.83
N MET A 170 -1.52 5.94 2.53
CA MET A 170 -2.41 5.41 1.48
C MET A 170 -1.90 5.69 0.06
N GLU A 171 -0.89 6.55 -0.08
CA GLU A 171 -0.25 6.82 -1.38
C GLU A 171 0.35 5.55 -2.00
N ALA A 172 0.69 4.55 -1.18
CA ALA A 172 1.15 3.26 -1.67
C ALA A 172 0.11 2.56 -2.55
N TYR A 173 -1.18 2.65 -2.20
CA TYR A 173 -2.28 2.10 -3.01
C TYR A 173 -2.40 2.83 -4.33
N LYS A 174 -2.42 4.16 -4.30
CA LYS A 174 -2.44 4.99 -5.50
C LYS A 174 -1.23 4.71 -6.39
N PHE A 175 -0.04 4.62 -5.79
CA PHE A 175 1.19 4.27 -6.50
C PHE A 175 1.11 2.86 -7.12
N ALA A 176 0.52 1.90 -6.41
CA ALA A 176 0.29 0.56 -6.94
C ALA A 176 -0.67 0.58 -8.14
N ILE A 177 -1.76 1.35 -8.06
CA ILE A 177 -2.72 1.55 -9.15
C ILE A 177 -2.04 2.22 -10.35
N ASP A 178 -1.35 3.35 -10.12
CA ASP A 178 -0.64 4.08 -11.18
C ASP A 178 0.42 3.20 -11.89
N ASN A 179 1.10 2.34 -11.14
CA ASN A 179 2.06 1.40 -11.70
C ASN A 179 1.39 0.26 -12.46
N ALA A 180 0.27 -0.24 -11.95
CA ALA A 180 -0.55 -1.23 -12.66
C ALA A 180 -1.06 -0.65 -13.97
N GLU A 181 -1.58 0.58 -13.98
CA GLU A 181 -2.00 1.28 -15.21
C GLU A 181 -0.85 1.49 -16.20
N LYS A 182 0.35 1.85 -15.70
CA LYS A 182 1.55 1.95 -16.56
C LYS A 182 1.93 0.59 -17.14
N LEU A 183 1.81 -0.46 -16.33
CA LEU A 183 2.07 -1.83 -16.78
C LEU A 183 1.04 -2.25 -17.84
N ILE A 184 -0.24 -1.97 -17.61
CA ILE A 184 -1.33 -2.20 -18.54
C ILE A 184 -1.05 -1.50 -19.90
N ARG A 185 -0.66 -0.23 -19.86
CA ARG A 185 -0.28 0.50 -21.08
C ARG A 185 0.89 -0.17 -21.81
N ARG A 186 1.93 -0.59 -21.07
CA ARG A 186 3.08 -1.32 -21.65
C ARG A 186 2.67 -2.68 -22.22
N ILE A 187 1.79 -3.41 -21.53
CA ILE A 187 1.23 -4.68 -22.03
C ILE A 187 0.47 -4.41 -23.32
N ASN A 188 -0.41 -3.41 -23.35
CA ASN A 188 -1.15 -3.03 -24.54
C ASN A 188 -0.22 -2.65 -25.71
N ASP A 189 0.84 -1.88 -25.45
CA ASP A 189 1.84 -1.54 -26.47
C ASP A 189 2.57 -2.79 -27.01
N VAL A 190 2.86 -3.76 -26.13
CA VAL A 190 3.45 -5.05 -26.53
C VAL A 190 2.44 -5.87 -27.31
N MET A 191 1.18 -5.92 -26.89
CA MET A 191 0.10 -6.63 -27.58
C MET A 191 -0.14 -6.06 -28.98
N ILE A 192 -0.16 -4.73 -29.13
CA ILE A 192 -0.28 -4.08 -30.43
C ILE A 192 0.88 -4.48 -31.36
N ARG A 193 2.12 -4.42 -30.87
CA ARG A 193 3.30 -4.82 -31.65
C ARG A 193 3.27 -6.30 -32.02
N LYS A 194 2.97 -7.18 -31.04
CA LYS A 194 2.84 -8.63 -31.28
C LYS A 194 1.63 -8.95 -32.13
N GLY A 195 0.54 -8.21 -32.01
CA GLY A 195 -0.64 -8.32 -32.87
C GLY A 195 -0.28 -8.13 -34.35
N GLY A 196 0.55 -7.12 -34.63
CA GLY A 196 1.10 -6.94 -36.00
C GLY A 196 1.95 -8.11 -36.49
N GLU A 197 2.67 -8.79 -35.57
CA GLU A 197 3.47 -9.97 -35.94
C GLU A 197 2.62 -11.23 -36.16
N ILE A 198 1.42 -11.31 -35.62
CA ILE A 198 0.48 -12.44 -35.73
C ILE A 198 -0.44 -12.30 -36.95
N THR A 199 -0.50 -11.12 -37.56
CA THR A 199 -1.37 -10.88 -38.72
C THR A 199 -1.12 -11.87 -39.87
N GLY A 200 0.09 -12.44 -39.97
CA GLY A 200 0.42 -13.48 -40.95
C GLY A 200 -0.08 -14.88 -40.62
N LEU A 201 -0.70 -15.09 -39.43
CA LEU A 201 -1.15 -16.42 -38.98
C LEU A 201 -2.22 -17.03 -39.89
N PRO A 202 -3.29 -16.29 -40.31
CA PRO A 202 -4.28 -16.80 -41.23
C PRO A 202 -3.68 -17.08 -42.64
N GLU A 203 -2.72 -16.30 -43.05
CA GLU A 203 -2.05 -16.49 -44.34
C GLU A 203 -1.19 -17.76 -44.33
N ILE A 204 -0.47 -18.00 -43.23
CA ILE A 204 0.31 -19.23 -43.08
C ILE A 204 -0.61 -20.44 -42.92
N GLU A 205 -1.69 -20.37 -42.15
CA GLU A 205 -2.70 -21.44 -42.07
C GLU A 205 -3.32 -21.74 -43.42
N LYS A 206 -3.67 -20.71 -44.18
CA LYS A 206 -4.17 -20.85 -45.54
C LYS A 206 -3.11 -21.48 -46.45
N SER A 207 -1.86 -21.00 -46.36
CA SER A 207 -0.74 -21.58 -47.14
C SER A 207 -0.50 -23.06 -46.81
N ILE A 208 -0.58 -23.42 -45.53
CA ILE A 208 -0.48 -24.83 -45.09
C ILE A 208 -1.62 -25.65 -45.68
N LEU A 209 -2.86 -25.15 -45.71
CA LEU A 209 -3.98 -25.81 -46.33
C LEU A 209 -3.79 -25.98 -47.84
N GLU A 210 -3.37 -24.90 -48.51
CA GLU A 210 -3.11 -24.92 -49.93
C GLU A 210 -1.98 -25.88 -50.29
N ILE A 211 -0.86 -25.85 -49.54
CA ILE A 211 0.28 -26.78 -49.73
C ILE A 211 -0.16 -28.21 -49.45
N SER A 212 -0.94 -28.45 -48.37
CA SER A 212 -1.46 -29.77 -48.05
C SER A 212 -2.42 -30.30 -49.11
N GLU A 213 -3.26 -29.43 -49.70
CA GLU A 213 -4.11 -29.78 -50.86
C GLU A 213 -3.26 -30.05 -52.11
N VAL A 214 -2.23 -29.26 -52.37
CA VAL A 214 -1.28 -29.52 -53.47
C VAL A 214 -0.55 -30.84 -53.26
N ILE A 215 -0.09 -31.13 -52.05
CA ILE A 215 0.51 -32.41 -51.69
C ILE A 215 -0.51 -33.54 -51.88
N LYS A 216 -1.75 -33.34 -51.48
CA LYS A 216 -2.84 -34.31 -51.65
C LYS A 216 -3.16 -34.52 -53.16
N LYS A 217 -3.24 -33.42 -53.94
CA LYS A 217 -3.40 -33.51 -55.38
C LYS A 217 -2.24 -34.23 -56.07
N LYS A 218 -1.00 -33.86 -55.71
CA LYS A 218 0.17 -34.53 -56.24
C LYS A 218 0.29 -35.99 -55.78
N LYS A 219 -0.14 -36.32 -54.56
CA LYS A 219 -0.29 -37.75 -54.16
C LYS A 219 -1.32 -38.47 -55.00
N ASN A 220 -2.45 -37.82 -55.30
CA ASN A 220 -3.43 -38.39 -56.21
C ASN A 220 -2.91 -38.46 -57.65
N ASP A 221 -2.08 -37.51 -58.09
CA ASP A 221 -1.41 -37.61 -59.40
C ASP A 221 -0.34 -38.71 -59.39
N LEU A 222 0.33 -38.93 -58.28
CA LEU A 222 1.22 -40.05 -58.05
C LEU A 222 0.48 -41.40 -58.10
N GLU A 223 -0.72 -41.46 -57.50
CA GLU A 223 -1.63 -42.62 -57.56
C GLU A 223 -2.06 -42.86 -59.02
N LYS A 224 -2.49 -41.80 -59.72
CA LYS A 224 -2.89 -41.89 -61.12
C LYS A 224 -1.75 -42.29 -62.02
N THR A 225 -0.54 -41.75 -61.81
CA THR A 225 0.65 -42.14 -62.56
C THR A 225 1.02 -43.57 -62.24
N THR A 226 0.84 -44.01 -60.98
CA THR A 226 1.06 -45.42 -60.57
C THR A 226 0.02 -46.33 -61.20
N GLU A 227 -1.24 -45.88 -61.34
CA GLU A 227 -2.30 -46.61 -62.01
C GLU A 227 -2.15 -46.61 -63.57
N SER A 228 -1.63 -45.50 -64.12
CA SER A 228 -1.19 -45.42 -65.53
C SER A 228 -0.02 -46.38 -65.84
N VAL A 229 0.88 -46.54 -64.88
CA VAL A 229 1.93 -47.59 -64.90
C VAL A 229 1.26 -48.97 -64.86
N LYS A 230 0.18 -49.10 -64.09
CA LYS A 230 -0.60 -50.34 -64.00
C LYS A 230 -1.25 -50.76 -65.31
N ILE A 231 -1.87 -49.77 -65.97
CA ILE A 231 -2.55 -49.97 -67.28
C ILE A 231 -1.55 -50.32 -68.39
N LYS A 232 -0.34 -49.71 -68.42
CA LYS A 232 0.71 -50.04 -69.38
C LYS A 232 1.37 -51.38 -69.16
N LYS A 233 1.06 -51.99 -68.05
CA LYS A 233 1.63 -53.30 -67.61
C LYS A 233 0.61 -54.44 -67.60
N GLU A 234 -0.46 -54.36 -68.40
CA GLU A 234 -1.45 -55.46 -68.50
C GLU A 234 -0.82 -56.82 -68.84
N ASN A 235 0.40 -56.86 -69.41
CA ASN A 235 1.15 -58.13 -69.69
C ASN A 235 1.88 -58.74 -68.46
N TYR A 236 1.71 -58.18 -67.28
CA TYR A 236 2.31 -58.64 -66.03
C TYR A 236 1.32 -58.96 -64.91
N ASN A 237 0.20 -59.54 -65.24
CA ASN A 237 -0.90 -59.79 -64.31
C ASN A 237 -0.47 -60.59 -63.02
N LEU A 238 0.48 -61.48 -63.14
CA LEU A 238 0.87 -62.27 -61.97
C LEU A 238 1.75 -61.50 -60.96
N LYS A 239 2.61 -60.61 -61.42
CA LYS A 239 3.50 -59.83 -60.51
C LYS A 239 2.81 -58.58 -59.94
N LYS A 240 1.82 -58.13 -60.65
CA LYS A 240 0.97 -57.05 -60.21
C LYS A 240 0.14 -57.45 -58.97
N ILE A 241 -0.41 -58.66 -58.93
CA ILE A 241 -1.15 -59.18 -57.78
C ILE A 241 -0.22 -59.33 -56.56
N GLU A 242 1.03 -59.77 -56.71
CA GLU A 242 2.01 -59.81 -55.63
C GLU A 242 2.39 -58.37 -55.15
N TYR A 243 2.59 -57.42 -56.05
CA TYR A 243 2.93 -56.05 -55.75
C TYR A 243 1.74 -55.31 -55.08
N ASP A 244 0.50 -55.52 -55.59
CA ASP A 244 -0.69 -54.92 -54.98
C ASP A 244 -0.97 -55.47 -53.58
N LYS A 245 -0.68 -56.75 -53.31
CA LYS A 245 -0.74 -57.33 -51.97
C LYS A 245 0.27 -56.68 -51.02
N VAL A 246 1.49 -56.56 -51.45
CA VAL A 246 2.56 -55.93 -50.64
C VAL A 246 2.28 -54.45 -50.43
N LYS A 247 1.68 -53.77 -51.40
CA LYS A 247 1.28 -52.35 -51.29
C LYS A 247 0.10 -52.15 -50.35
N GLU A 248 -0.87 -53.05 -50.32
CA GLU A 248 -1.98 -53.02 -49.39
C GLU A 248 -1.49 -53.23 -47.94
N GLU A 249 -0.56 -54.15 -47.75
CA GLU A 249 0.12 -54.36 -46.44
C GLU A 249 0.93 -53.14 -46.03
N ARG A 250 1.58 -52.46 -46.97
CA ARG A 250 2.33 -51.22 -46.69
C ARG A 250 1.39 -50.03 -46.38
N THR A 251 0.18 -50.05 -46.98
CA THR A 251 -0.83 -49.05 -46.64
C THR A 251 -1.31 -49.26 -45.19
N LYS A 252 -1.40 -50.51 -44.72
CA LYS A 252 -1.62 -50.83 -43.32
C LYS A 252 -0.50 -50.36 -42.42
N ILE A 253 0.75 -50.53 -42.86
CA ILE A 253 1.95 -50.01 -42.16
C ILE A 253 1.87 -48.47 -42.02
N THR A 254 1.51 -47.78 -43.13
CA THR A 254 1.38 -46.30 -43.15
C THR A 254 0.25 -45.82 -42.24
N THR A 255 -0.84 -46.56 -42.23
CA THR A 255 -1.98 -46.22 -41.37
C THR A 255 -1.64 -46.39 -39.88
N ILE A 256 -0.94 -47.50 -39.55
CA ILE A 256 -0.48 -47.72 -38.17
C ILE A 256 0.54 -46.69 -37.74
N ASN A 257 1.47 -46.31 -38.61
CA ASN A 257 2.42 -45.24 -38.32
C ASN A 257 1.76 -43.88 -38.11
N THR A 258 0.73 -43.58 -38.89
CA THR A 258 -0.02 -42.34 -38.73
C THR A 258 -0.79 -42.34 -37.39
N ILE A 259 -1.35 -43.47 -37.01
CA ILE A 259 -2.03 -43.65 -35.70
C ILE A 259 -1.03 -43.51 -34.56
N ILE A 260 0.15 -44.15 -34.67
CA ILE A 260 1.23 -44.01 -33.68
C ILE A 260 1.66 -42.56 -33.50
N THR A 261 1.93 -41.86 -34.62
CA THR A 261 2.36 -40.47 -34.61
C THR A 261 1.29 -39.54 -33.97
N SER A 262 0.02 -39.79 -34.29
CA SER A 262 -1.09 -39.06 -33.70
C SER A 262 -1.19 -39.25 -32.20
N LYS A 263 -1.09 -40.50 -31.73
CA LYS A 263 -1.13 -40.84 -30.31
C LYS A 263 0.10 -40.36 -29.53
N GLU A 264 1.28 -40.40 -30.17
CA GLU A 264 2.52 -39.87 -29.58
C GLU A 264 2.43 -38.35 -29.40
N ARG A 265 1.76 -37.65 -30.32
CA ARG A 265 1.49 -36.22 -30.16
C ARG A 265 0.55 -35.96 -28.98
N GLU A 266 -0.54 -36.70 -28.92
CA GLU A 266 -1.51 -36.59 -27.81
C GLU A 266 -0.84 -36.89 -26.46
N LEU A 267 -0.04 -37.95 -26.40
CA LEU A 267 0.76 -38.32 -25.22
C LEU A 267 1.68 -37.18 -24.78
N THR A 268 2.30 -36.50 -25.76
CA THR A 268 3.21 -35.39 -25.47
C THR A 268 2.46 -34.18 -24.94
N GLU A 269 1.27 -33.90 -25.46
CA GLU A 269 0.41 -32.83 -24.96
C GLU A 269 -0.04 -33.10 -23.51
N LYS A 270 -0.44 -34.34 -23.22
CA LYS A 270 -0.83 -34.70 -21.86
C LYS A 270 0.33 -34.65 -20.86
N LYS A 271 1.51 -35.06 -21.27
CA LYS A 271 2.73 -34.93 -20.45
C LYS A 271 3.10 -33.48 -20.19
N LYS A 272 2.92 -32.58 -21.18
CA LYS A 272 3.13 -31.15 -20.99
C LYS A 272 2.13 -30.54 -19.99
N GLU A 273 0.87 -30.99 -20.08
CA GLU A 273 -0.17 -30.56 -19.14
C GLU A 273 0.18 -30.95 -17.70
N ILE A 274 0.65 -32.20 -17.51
CA ILE A 274 1.14 -32.66 -16.20
C ILE A 274 2.32 -31.81 -15.73
N SER A 275 3.30 -31.56 -16.61
CA SER A 275 4.46 -30.74 -16.26
C SER A 275 4.07 -29.31 -15.86
N SER A 276 3.11 -28.74 -16.59
CA SER A 276 2.58 -27.41 -16.24
C SER A 276 1.92 -27.40 -14.85
N ASN A 277 1.16 -28.44 -14.57
CA ASN A 277 0.50 -28.63 -13.28
C ASN A 277 1.53 -28.83 -12.16
N GLU A 278 2.57 -29.64 -12.40
CA GLU A 278 3.65 -29.84 -11.43
C GLU A 278 4.43 -28.54 -11.15
N ASN A 279 4.64 -27.71 -12.16
CA ASN A 279 5.25 -26.41 -11.95
C ASN A 279 4.41 -25.51 -11.06
N LYS A 280 3.09 -25.46 -11.30
CA LYS A 280 2.18 -24.71 -10.44
C LYS A 280 2.18 -25.23 -9.01
N LYS A 281 2.12 -26.55 -8.86
CA LYS A 281 2.19 -27.23 -7.57
C LYS A 281 3.49 -26.89 -6.82
N ASN A 282 4.64 -26.88 -7.53
CA ASN A 282 5.93 -26.54 -6.96
C ASN A 282 6.00 -25.07 -6.52
N ILE A 283 5.41 -24.15 -7.30
CA ILE A 283 5.32 -22.75 -6.91
C ILE A 283 4.56 -22.62 -5.57
N ASN A 284 3.41 -23.28 -5.46
CA ASN A 284 2.62 -23.25 -4.23
C ASN A 284 3.32 -23.97 -3.07
N LYS A 285 3.99 -25.09 -3.32
CA LYS A 285 4.85 -25.75 -2.33
C LYS A 285 5.98 -24.84 -1.85
N THR A 286 6.63 -24.13 -2.75
CA THR A 286 7.72 -23.22 -2.38
C THR A 286 7.21 -22.06 -1.53
N LYS A 287 5.99 -21.59 -1.76
CA LYS A 287 5.36 -20.60 -0.88
C LYS A 287 5.15 -21.17 0.53
N ILE A 288 4.66 -22.40 0.61
CA ILE A 288 4.43 -23.12 1.86
C ILE A 288 5.76 -23.37 2.59
N GLU A 289 6.79 -23.86 1.90
CA GLU A 289 8.11 -24.12 2.46
C GLU A 289 8.79 -22.86 3.02
N LYS A 290 8.58 -21.70 2.40
CA LYS A 290 9.09 -20.42 2.92
C LYS A 290 8.55 -20.07 4.30
N THR A 291 7.48 -20.67 4.73
CA THR A 291 6.94 -20.49 6.09
C THR A 291 7.72 -21.28 7.14
N GLY A 292 8.60 -22.21 6.73
CA GLY A 292 9.34 -23.10 7.63
C GLY A 292 8.48 -24.16 8.30
N LYS A 293 7.21 -24.29 7.91
CA LYS A 293 6.27 -25.27 8.48
C LYS A 293 5.98 -26.40 7.49
N THR A 294 5.73 -27.59 8.01
CA THR A 294 5.28 -28.72 7.17
C THR A 294 3.80 -28.55 6.78
N ILE A 295 3.41 -29.21 5.69
CA ILE A 295 1.99 -29.23 5.25
C ILE A 295 1.07 -29.73 6.38
N GLU A 296 1.49 -30.76 7.12
CA GLU A 296 0.73 -31.29 8.25
C GLU A 296 0.59 -30.28 9.40
N GLN A 297 1.63 -29.52 9.65
CA GLN A 297 1.60 -28.45 10.65
C GLN A 297 0.68 -27.32 10.20
N ILE A 298 0.77 -26.90 8.94
CA ILE A 298 -0.11 -25.85 8.38
C ILE A 298 -1.57 -26.30 8.42
N THR A 299 -1.86 -27.55 8.03
CA THR A 299 -3.23 -28.08 8.06
C THR A 299 -3.78 -28.09 9.50
N LYS A 300 -2.96 -28.47 10.46
CA LYS A 300 -3.34 -28.47 11.87
C LYS A 300 -3.47 -27.05 12.45
N ASP A 301 -2.62 -26.15 11.99
CA ASP A 301 -2.70 -24.75 12.37
C ASP A 301 -4.00 -24.12 11.81
N ILE A 302 -4.36 -24.43 10.57
CA ILE A 302 -5.61 -23.97 9.93
C ILE A 302 -6.84 -24.48 10.68
N GLU A 303 -6.85 -25.77 11.08
CA GLU A 303 -7.95 -26.37 11.88
C GLU A 303 -8.16 -25.68 13.23
N ASN A 304 -7.11 -25.08 13.77
CA ASN A 304 -7.14 -24.38 15.06
C ASN A 304 -7.32 -22.87 14.95
N LEU A 305 -7.50 -22.34 13.75
CA LEU A 305 -7.66 -20.90 13.55
C LEU A 305 -9.01 -20.42 14.12
N LEU A 306 -8.91 -19.41 14.92
CA LEU A 306 -10.09 -18.67 15.33
C LEU A 306 -10.68 -17.91 14.13
N PRO A 307 -12.01 -17.79 14.05
CA PRO A 307 -12.63 -16.98 13.00
C PRO A 307 -12.09 -15.56 13.01
N LEU A 308 -11.77 -15.06 11.83
CA LEU A 308 -11.15 -13.73 11.69
C LEU A 308 -12.06 -12.62 12.25
N GLU A 309 -13.38 -12.84 12.19
CA GLU A 309 -14.38 -11.95 12.78
C GLU A 309 -14.27 -11.91 14.31
N GLU A 310 -14.13 -13.07 14.95
CA GLU A 310 -13.97 -13.14 16.41
C GLU A 310 -12.70 -12.45 16.90
N LEU A 311 -11.62 -12.56 16.13
CA LEU A 311 -10.37 -11.89 16.45
C LEU A 311 -10.50 -10.38 16.31
N ARG A 312 -11.18 -9.91 15.26
CA ARG A 312 -11.47 -8.48 15.05
C ARG A 312 -12.40 -7.91 16.12
N ASP A 313 -13.40 -8.69 16.51
CA ASP A 313 -14.29 -8.30 17.60
C ASP A 313 -13.56 -8.17 18.94
N LYS A 314 -12.59 -9.06 19.19
CA LYS A 314 -11.72 -8.98 20.37
C LYS A 314 -10.83 -7.75 20.30
N GLU A 315 -10.23 -7.47 19.14
CA GLU A 315 -9.42 -6.27 18.92
C GLU A 315 -10.23 -4.98 19.16
N ASN A 316 -11.47 -4.95 18.65
CA ASN A 316 -12.36 -3.81 18.84
C ASN A 316 -12.70 -3.60 20.31
N LYS A 317 -13.06 -4.69 21.02
CA LYS A 317 -13.38 -4.62 22.47
C LYS A 317 -12.20 -4.09 23.29
N ILE A 318 -10.99 -4.58 23.00
CA ILE A 318 -9.79 -4.09 23.69
C ILE A 318 -9.54 -2.61 23.31
N THR A 319 -9.83 -2.22 22.09
CA THR A 319 -9.69 -0.82 21.66
C THR A 319 -10.65 0.10 22.42
N ASP A 320 -11.87 -0.38 22.63
CA ASP A 320 -12.86 0.34 23.42
C ASP A 320 -12.44 0.43 24.90
N GLU A 321 -11.95 -0.68 25.45
CA GLU A 321 -11.42 -0.70 26.83
C GLU A 321 -10.26 0.29 27.00
N ILE A 322 -9.31 0.32 26.04
CA ILE A 322 -8.20 1.28 26.03
C ILE A 322 -8.73 2.72 26.00
N THR A 323 -9.78 2.95 25.21
CA THR A 323 -10.39 4.28 25.09
C THR A 323 -11.02 4.72 26.41
N HIS A 324 -11.74 3.80 27.07
CA HIS A 324 -12.31 4.07 28.39
C HIS A 324 -11.23 4.33 29.45
N LEU A 325 -10.17 3.51 29.45
CA LEU A 325 -9.07 3.70 30.39
C LEU A 325 -8.35 5.05 30.17
N LYS A 326 -8.20 5.49 28.91
CA LYS A 326 -7.62 6.80 28.59
C LYS A 326 -8.49 7.95 29.11
N MET A 327 -9.80 7.81 29.05
CA MET A 327 -10.71 8.78 29.68
C MET A 327 -10.55 8.82 31.20
N ASP A 328 -10.34 7.65 31.82
CA ASP A 328 -10.10 7.57 33.25
C ASP A 328 -8.76 8.20 33.65
N VAL A 329 -7.70 8.03 32.84
CA VAL A 329 -6.41 8.71 33.05
C VAL A 329 -6.58 10.23 33.00
N SER A 330 -7.31 10.71 32.00
CA SER A 330 -7.61 12.14 31.88
C SER A 330 -8.32 12.65 33.13
N ARG A 331 -9.40 11.96 33.54
CA ARG A 331 -10.19 12.31 34.72
C ARG A 331 -9.37 12.34 36.01
N LYS A 332 -8.43 11.39 36.15
CA LYS A 332 -7.52 11.32 37.30
C LYS A 332 -6.45 12.43 37.26
N GLY A 333 -6.00 12.79 36.04
CA GLY A 333 -5.13 13.94 35.84
C GLY A 333 -5.80 15.26 36.24
N ASP A 334 -7.07 15.41 35.84
CA ASP A 334 -7.87 16.58 36.19
C ASP A 334 -8.11 16.70 37.71
N GLU A 335 -8.30 15.54 38.33
CA GLU A 335 -8.47 15.44 39.79
C GLU A 335 -7.20 15.91 40.53
N ALA A 336 -6.04 15.46 40.07
CA ALA A 336 -4.75 15.87 40.59
C ALA A 336 -4.51 17.38 40.36
N GLY A 337 -4.73 17.87 39.14
CA GLY A 337 -4.54 19.29 38.80
C GLY A 337 -5.46 20.25 39.58
N ARG A 338 -6.67 19.79 39.88
CA ARG A 338 -7.55 20.56 40.78
C ARG A 338 -6.98 20.70 42.19
N TYR A 339 -6.36 19.66 42.70
CA TYR A 339 -5.77 19.67 44.03
C TYR A 339 -4.46 20.49 44.03
N GLU A 340 -3.68 20.44 42.95
CA GLU A 340 -2.48 21.24 42.73
C GLU A 340 -2.81 22.74 42.71
N GLY A 341 -3.84 23.13 41.93
CA GLY A 341 -4.29 24.52 41.88
C GLY A 341 -4.81 25.04 43.24
N ILE A 342 -5.36 24.16 44.08
CA ILE A 342 -5.76 24.50 45.43
C ILE A 342 -4.54 24.71 46.31
N LEU A 343 -3.48 23.95 46.11
CA LEU A 343 -2.22 24.09 46.83
C LEU A 343 -1.48 25.39 46.49
N GLU A 344 -1.51 25.81 45.24
CA GLU A 344 -0.82 27.03 44.79
C GLU A 344 -1.55 28.31 45.17
N ASP A 345 -2.87 28.33 45.03
CA ASP A 345 -3.69 29.54 45.27
C ASP A 345 -4.17 29.67 46.72
N GLY A 346 -4.09 28.61 47.51
CA GLY A 346 -4.59 28.60 48.86
C GLY A 346 -6.12 28.78 48.95
N LYS A 347 -6.80 28.68 47.86
CA LYS A 347 -8.25 28.94 47.70
C LYS A 347 -8.96 27.82 46.96
N CYS A 348 -10.16 27.50 47.33
CA CYS A 348 -11.00 26.57 46.64
C CYS A 348 -11.34 27.07 45.22
N SER A 349 -10.95 26.33 44.22
CA SER A 349 -11.14 26.64 42.79
C SER A 349 -12.65 26.78 42.41
N THR A 350 -13.54 26.21 43.18
CA THR A 350 -14.99 26.20 42.92
C THR A 350 -15.75 27.37 43.57
N CYS A 351 -15.30 27.82 44.76
CA CYS A 351 -16.06 28.82 45.50
C CYS A 351 -15.19 30.01 46.00
N GLY A 352 -13.90 30.06 45.71
CA GLY A 352 -13.01 31.20 46.03
C GLY A 352 -12.65 31.38 47.49
N ARG A 353 -13.07 30.51 48.40
CA ARG A 353 -12.76 30.61 49.85
C ARG A 353 -11.37 30.12 50.13
N GLU A 354 -10.68 30.84 51.03
CA GLU A 354 -9.36 30.41 51.52
C GLU A 354 -9.50 29.09 52.31
N ILE A 355 -8.59 28.19 52.06
CA ILE A 355 -8.55 26.86 52.69
C ILE A 355 -7.53 26.91 53.82
N SER A 356 -8.01 26.72 55.01
CA SER A 356 -7.21 26.83 56.27
C SER A 356 -6.32 25.63 56.56
N ASP A 357 -6.57 24.51 55.89
CA ASP A 357 -5.76 23.30 56.03
C ASP A 357 -5.40 22.71 54.65
N ILE A 358 -4.17 22.99 54.24
CA ILE A 358 -3.62 22.60 52.93
C ILE A 358 -2.87 21.24 53.06
N SER A 359 -2.66 20.75 54.30
CA SER A 359 -1.77 19.60 54.55
C SER A 359 -2.24 18.28 53.91
N GLY A 360 -3.57 18.10 53.78
CA GLY A 360 -4.12 16.89 53.17
C GLY A 360 -4.11 16.82 51.64
N TYR A 361 -3.86 17.95 50.98
CA TYR A 361 -3.97 17.97 49.50
C TYR A 361 -2.76 17.32 48.81
N ASN A 362 -1.59 17.35 49.42
CA ASN A 362 -0.42 16.61 48.92
C ASN A 362 -0.65 15.10 48.89
N GLU A 363 -1.33 14.60 49.88
CA GLU A 363 -1.69 13.17 49.95
C GLU A 363 -2.77 12.80 48.92
N LEU A 364 -3.70 13.72 48.69
CA LEU A 364 -4.73 13.58 47.63
C LEU A 364 -4.12 13.63 46.24
N ILE A 365 -3.17 14.53 46.00
CA ILE A 365 -2.42 14.63 44.73
C ILE A 365 -1.62 13.34 44.50
N SER A 366 -0.88 12.91 45.55
CA SER A 366 -0.09 11.67 45.47
C SER A 366 -0.98 10.46 45.16
N THR A 367 -2.13 10.39 45.81
CA THR A 367 -3.11 9.31 45.62
C THR A 367 -3.74 9.34 44.22
N ALA A 368 -4.07 10.53 43.71
CA ALA A 368 -4.62 10.71 42.40
C ALA A 368 -3.61 10.33 41.33
N ASN A 369 -2.35 10.77 41.50
CA ASN A 369 -1.25 10.44 40.60
C ASN A 369 -0.88 8.95 40.63
N MET A 370 -0.92 8.33 41.78
CA MET A 370 -0.72 6.89 41.90
C MET A 370 -1.81 6.09 41.19
N LYS A 371 -3.06 6.46 41.42
CA LYS A 371 -4.21 5.84 40.71
C LYS A 371 -4.18 6.09 39.21
N LYS A 372 -3.68 7.25 38.77
CA LYS A 372 -3.45 7.55 37.38
C LYS A 372 -2.40 6.60 36.77
N GLY A 373 -1.25 6.44 37.47
CA GLY A 373 -0.19 5.52 37.06
C GLY A 373 -0.67 4.06 36.95
N ASP A 374 -1.55 3.65 37.90
CA ASP A 374 -2.14 2.30 37.83
C ASP A 374 -3.01 2.08 36.62
N VAL A 375 -3.75 3.12 36.21
CA VAL A 375 -4.58 3.05 34.98
C VAL A 375 -3.70 3.13 33.72
N GLU A 376 -2.65 3.91 33.73
CA GLU A 376 -1.65 3.95 32.65
C GLU A 376 -0.98 2.59 32.44
N ASN A 377 -0.65 1.91 33.54
CA ASN A 377 -0.11 0.54 33.47
C ASN A 377 -1.13 -0.44 32.85
N LYS A 378 -2.41 -0.30 33.19
CA LYS A 378 -3.47 -1.11 32.56
C LYS A 378 -3.62 -0.83 31.09
N ILE A 379 -3.47 0.43 30.67
CA ILE A 379 -3.47 0.80 29.25
C ILE A 379 -2.31 0.10 28.52
N ASN A 380 -1.12 0.09 29.14
CA ASN A 380 0.04 -0.58 28.55
C ASN A 380 -0.21 -2.08 28.38
N THR A 381 -0.73 -2.73 29.42
CA THR A 381 -1.09 -4.15 29.36
C THR A 381 -2.12 -4.42 28.25
N LYS A 382 -3.14 -3.56 28.16
CA LYS A 382 -4.16 -3.69 27.12
C LYS A 382 -3.63 -3.41 25.72
N ASN A 383 -2.66 -2.53 25.58
CA ASN A 383 -1.98 -2.31 24.30
C ASN A 383 -1.16 -3.55 23.89
N ASP A 384 -0.53 -4.21 24.85
CA ASP A 384 0.20 -5.46 24.58
C ASP A 384 -0.76 -6.58 24.16
N GLU A 385 -1.88 -6.74 24.87
CA GLU A 385 -2.94 -7.69 24.50
C GLU A 385 -3.47 -7.39 23.07
N LYS A 386 -3.70 -6.12 22.77
CA LYS A 386 -4.12 -5.69 21.43
C LYS A 386 -3.11 -6.07 20.37
N LYS A 387 -1.83 -5.83 20.64
CA LYS A 387 -0.74 -6.15 19.71
C LYS A 387 -0.62 -7.65 19.45
N GLU A 388 -0.85 -8.45 20.49
CA GLU A 388 -0.86 -9.91 20.40
C GLU A 388 -2.02 -10.38 19.49
N ILE A 389 -3.21 -9.81 19.67
CA ILE A 389 -4.36 -10.10 18.81
C ILE A 389 -4.10 -9.65 17.36
N GLN A 390 -3.50 -8.49 17.16
CA GLN A 390 -3.14 -8.00 15.81
C GLN A 390 -2.15 -8.94 15.11
N ASN A 391 -1.19 -9.46 15.86
CA ASN A 391 -0.29 -10.48 15.32
C ASN A 391 -1.06 -11.75 14.97
N THR A 392 -1.97 -12.18 15.83
CA THR A 392 -2.83 -13.35 15.56
C THR A 392 -3.73 -13.14 14.34
N ILE A 393 -4.30 -11.95 14.17
CA ILE A 393 -5.09 -11.59 12.98
C ILE A 393 -4.22 -11.68 11.71
N ARG A 394 -3.00 -11.17 11.79
CA ARG A 394 -2.05 -11.24 10.67
C ARG A 394 -1.70 -12.69 10.35
N GLU A 395 -1.32 -13.46 11.36
CA GLU A 395 -1.00 -14.89 11.20
C GLU A 395 -2.18 -15.68 10.64
N THR A 396 -3.39 -15.42 11.16
CA THR A 396 -4.63 -16.04 10.67
C THR A 396 -4.90 -15.69 9.22
N THR A 397 -4.62 -14.45 8.84
CA THR A 397 -4.78 -13.99 7.45
C THR A 397 -3.77 -14.67 6.52
N GLU A 398 -2.52 -14.76 6.96
CA GLU A 398 -1.46 -15.46 6.22
C GLU A 398 -1.80 -16.95 6.06
N MET A 399 -2.32 -17.58 7.13
CA MET A 399 -2.74 -18.99 7.09
C MET A 399 -3.92 -19.25 6.15
N LYS A 400 -4.88 -18.34 6.04
CA LYS A 400 -5.97 -18.45 5.07
C LYS A 400 -5.50 -18.41 3.62
N ILE A 401 -4.46 -17.67 3.34
CA ILE A 401 -3.84 -17.65 2.00
C ILE A 401 -3.20 -19.02 1.71
N LEU A 402 -2.50 -19.58 2.72
CA LEU A 402 -1.88 -20.90 2.60
C LEU A 402 -2.90 -22.03 2.46
N GLU A 403 -4.08 -21.88 3.08
CA GLU A 403 -5.21 -22.80 2.89
C GLU A 403 -5.61 -22.89 1.41
N GLY A 404 -5.75 -21.73 0.76
CA GLY A 404 -6.04 -21.68 -0.68
C GLY A 404 -4.95 -22.34 -1.54
N ASP A 405 -3.68 -22.05 -1.24
CA ASP A 405 -2.56 -22.69 -1.94
C ASP A 405 -2.53 -24.23 -1.71
N LEU A 406 -2.92 -24.70 -0.51
CA LEU A 406 -3.05 -26.13 -0.19
C LEU A 406 -4.22 -26.81 -0.94
N GLU A 407 -5.36 -26.13 -1.03
CA GLU A 407 -6.50 -26.65 -1.80
C GLU A 407 -6.15 -26.77 -3.29
N GLU A 408 -5.48 -25.76 -3.82
CA GLU A 408 -5.03 -25.78 -5.22
C GLU A 408 -4.06 -26.96 -5.49
N ILE A 409 -3.15 -27.23 -4.56
CA ILE A 409 -2.25 -28.40 -4.65
C ILE A 409 -3.06 -29.70 -4.71
N LYS A 410 -4.08 -29.86 -3.84
CA LYS A 410 -4.93 -31.05 -3.83
C LYS A 410 -5.72 -31.22 -5.14
N GLU A 411 -6.21 -30.11 -5.68
CA GLU A 411 -6.90 -30.14 -6.98
C GLU A 411 -5.95 -30.52 -8.14
N ILE A 412 -4.74 -29.97 -8.14
CA ILE A 412 -3.71 -30.31 -9.13
C ILE A 412 -3.37 -31.80 -9.02
N ASP A 413 -3.23 -32.35 -7.82
CA ASP A 413 -2.93 -33.77 -7.64
C ASP A 413 -4.05 -34.67 -8.19
N LYS A 414 -5.31 -34.31 -7.97
CA LYS A 414 -6.45 -35.02 -8.57
C LYS A 414 -6.40 -34.98 -10.10
N LYS A 415 -6.17 -33.79 -10.67
CA LYS A 415 -6.05 -33.62 -12.13
C LYS A 415 -4.87 -34.40 -12.70
N ASN A 416 -3.71 -34.33 -12.04
CA ASN A 416 -2.54 -35.10 -12.50
C ASN A 416 -2.74 -36.61 -12.42
N LYS A 417 -3.49 -37.09 -11.43
CA LYS A 417 -3.82 -38.51 -11.34
C LYS A 417 -4.61 -38.96 -12.57
N ILE A 418 -5.65 -38.24 -12.96
CA ILE A 418 -6.47 -38.53 -14.16
C ILE A 418 -5.61 -38.45 -15.42
N LEU A 419 -4.78 -37.40 -15.53
CA LEU A 419 -3.88 -37.25 -16.69
C LEU A 419 -2.88 -38.40 -16.79
N ASN A 420 -2.33 -38.88 -15.67
CA ASN A 420 -1.43 -40.02 -15.65
C ASN A 420 -2.08 -41.31 -16.08
N GLU A 421 -3.36 -41.54 -15.73
CA GLU A 421 -4.14 -42.69 -16.22
C GLU A 421 -4.33 -42.60 -17.73
N ILE A 422 -4.58 -41.41 -18.28
CA ILE A 422 -4.67 -41.18 -19.74
C ILE A 422 -3.30 -41.43 -20.40
N VAL A 423 -2.23 -40.93 -19.83
CA VAL A 423 -0.85 -41.16 -20.32
C VAL A 423 -0.51 -42.63 -20.35
N LEU A 424 -0.87 -43.39 -19.30
CA LEU A 424 -0.64 -44.83 -19.24
C LEU A 424 -1.44 -45.57 -20.33
N ARG A 425 -2.72 -45.21 -20.49
CA ARG A 425 -3.58 -45.79 -21.54
C ARG A 425 -3.01 -45.54 -22.94
N LEU A 426 -2.67 -44.26 -23.23
CA LEU A 426 -2.07 -43.89 -24.53
C LEU A 426 -0.75 -44.62 -24.77
N THR A 427 0.07 -44.78 -23.72
CA THR A 427 1.34 -45.51 -23.81
C THR A 427 1.12 -47.00 -24.17
N ASN A 428 0.14 -47.64 -23.55
CA ASN A 428 -0.20 -49.04 -23.86
C ASN A 428 -0.74 -49.19 -25.27
N GLU A 429 -1.65 -48.28 -25.69
CA GLU A 429 -2.21 -48.27 -27.04
C GLU A 429 -1.11 -48.04 -28.12
N ILE A 430 -0.12 -47.19 -27.86
CA ILE A 430 1.03 -46.99 -28.76
C ILE A 430 1.88 -48.27 -28.83
N ASN A 431 2.11 -48.94 -27.71
CA ASN A 431 2.88 -50.19 -27.69
C ASN A 431 2.20 -51.33 -28.44
N GLU A 432 0.87 -51.50 -28.28
CA GLU A 432 0.10 -52.45 -29.05
C GLU A 432 0.20 -52.19 -30.56
N GLN A 433 0.08 -50.92 -30.99
CA GLN A 433 0.23 -50.58 -32.40
C GLN A 433 1.65 -50.82 -32.93
N LYS A 434 2.70 -50.68 -32.12
CA LYS A 434 4.08 -50.99 -32.48
C LYS A 434 4.32 -52.51 -32.63
N ILE A 435 3.68 -53.31 -31.77
CA ILE A 435 3.72 -54.79 -31.89
C ILE A 435 3.00 -55.24 -33.17
N ASP A 436 1.86 -54.62 -33.51
CA ASP A 436 1.14 -54.92 -34.75
C ASP A 436 1.97 -54.52 -35.99
N LEU A 437 2.74 -53.45 -35.89
CA LEU A 437 3.64 -53.02 -36.95
C LEU A 437 4.78 -54.01 -37.20
N GLU A 438 5.34 -54.64 -36.12
CA GLU A 438 6.40 -55.65 -36.20
C GLU A 438 5.94 -56.97 -36.82
N ARG A 439 4.63 -57.24 -36.86
CA ARG A 439 4.04 -58.42 -37.45
C ARG A 439 3.80 -58.34 -38.95
N LEU A 440 4.02 -57.14 -39.52
CA LEU A 440 3.81 -56.91 -40.94
C LEU A 440 5.06 -57.27 -41.75
N PRO A 441 4.90 -57.63 -43.03
CA PRO A 441 5.99 -58.17 -43.84
C PRO A 441 7.19 -57.18 -43.96
N ASP A 442 8.35 -57.74 -43.90
CA ASP A 442 9.67 -57.12 -43.95
C ASP A 442 9.93 -56.45 -45.33
N GLU A 443 10.74 -55.41 -45.29
CA GLU A 443 11.23 -54.66 -46.48
C GLU A 443 11.92 -55.57 -47.50
N ASN A 444 12.46 -56.73 -47.11
CA ASN A 444 13.07 -57.73 -47.98
C ASN A 444 12.05 -58.47 -48.86
N GLU A 445 10.80 -58.65 -48.42
CA GLU A 445 9.73 -59.20 -49.28
C GLU A 445 9.33 -58.17 -50.35
N LEU A 446 9.35 -56.89 -49.99
CA LEU A 446 9.12 -55.82 -50.95
C LEU A 446 10.23 -55.79 -52.00
N ARG A 447 11.49 -55.86 -51.57
CA ARG A 447 12.65 -55.92 -52.52
C ARG A 447 12.62 -57.11 -53.41
N LYS A 448 12.23 -58.30 -52.93
CA LYS A 448 12.08 -59.49 -53.74
C LYS A 448 10.96 -59.36 -54.80
N SER A 449 9.90 -58.67 -54.46
CA SER A 449 8.83 -58.35 -55.39
C SER A 449 9.23 -57.25 -56.40
N GLU A 450 10.09 -56.29 -55.93
CA GLU A 450 10.68 -55.22 -56.73
C GLU A 450 11.74 -55.78 -57.72
N ASP A 451 12.60 -56.69 -57.27
CA ASP A 451 13.58 -57.36 -58.16
C ASP A 451 12.91 -58.20 -59.22
N LYS A 452 11.78 -58.82 -58.94
CA LYS A 452 10.93 -59.51 -59.93
C LYS A 452 10.22 -58.52 -60.87
N LEU A 453 9.97 -57.28 -60.44
CA LEU A 453 9.47 -56.19 -61.29
C LEU A 453 10.57 -55.57 -62.15
N LYS A 454 11.81 -55.63 -61.67
CA LYS A 454 12.98 -55.04 -62.36
C LYS A 454 13.32 -55.63 -63.71
N THR A 455 12.88 -56.89 -63.96
CA THR A 455 13.01 -57.56 -65.28
C THR A 455 12.16 -56.95 -66.38
N VAL A 456 11.38 -55.95 -66.03
CA VAL A 456 10.46 -55.27 -67.02
C VAL A 456 10.75 -53.77 -67.08
N GLU A 457 11.96 -53.41 -66.74
CA GLU A 457 12.42 -52.07 -66.40
C GLU A 457 12.54 -51.11 -67.58
N GLU A 458 12.74 -51.60 -68.81
CA GLU A 458 13.05 -50.69 -69.93
C GLU A 458 11.85 -49.81 -70.40
N GLU A 459 10.62 -50.28 -70.26
CA GLU A 459 9.43 -49.44 -70.51
C GLU A 459 8.99 -48.66 -69.25
N TYR A 460 9.48 -49.02 -68.09
CA TYR A 460 9.14 -48.47 -66.81
C TYR A 460 9.99 -47.27 -66.41
N ASP A 461 11.18 -47.13 -66.96
CA ASP A 461 12.14 -46.05 -66.55
C ASP A 461 11.60 -44.65 -66.86
N LYS A 462 10.80 -44.51 -67.91
CA LYS A 462 10.17 -43.24 -68.27
C LYS A 462 9.12 -42.80 -67.23
N VAL A 463 8.32 -43.75 -66.71
CA VAL A 463 7.33 -43.47 -65.69
C VAL A 463 7.93 -43.41 -64.30
N LYS A 464 9.09 -44.07 -64.07
CA LYS A 464 9.92 -43.94 -62.86
C LYS A 464 10.56 -42.56 -62.76
N GLN A 465 10.93 -41.96 -63.90
CA GLN A 465 11.42 -40.60 -63.92
C GLN A 465 10.34 -39.58 -63.59
N GLU A 466 9.13 -39.73 -64.15
CA GLU A 466 7.97 -38.89 -63.79
C GLU A 466 7.61 -39.07 -62.31
N ARG A 467 7.68 -40.29 -61.75
CA ARG A 467 7.46 -40.58 -60.35
C ARG A 467 8.51 -39.94 -59.48
N THR A 468 9.77 -39.92 -59.89
CA THR A 468 10.89 -39.31 -59.17
C THR A 468 10.74 -37.78 -59.13
N GLU A 469 10.30 -37.19 -60.25
CA GLU A 469 9.99 -35.73 -60.34
C GLU A 469 8.82 -35.37 -59.42
N ILE A 470 7.75 -36.17 -59.42
CA ILE A 470 6.60 -35.93 -58.55
C ILE A 470 6.97 -36.10 -57.09
N THR A 471 7.81 -37.11 -56.76
CA THR A 471 8.28 -37.35 -55.41
C THR A 471 9.19 -36.21 -54.93
N THR A 472 10.06 -35.71 -55.78
CA THR A 472 10.95 -34.55 -55.52
C THR A 472 10.10 -33.29 -55.29
N GLN A 473 9.06 -33.10 -56.06
CA GLN A 473 8.13 -31.99 -55.88
C GLN A 473 7.29 -32.14 -54.58
N ILE A 474 6.90 -33.38 -54.22
CA ILE A 474 6.22 -33.65 -52.94
C ILE A 474 7.17 -33.39 -51.79
N ASN A 475 8.44 -33.83 -51.87
CA ASN A 475 9.44 -33.59 -50.82
C ASN A 475 9.74 -32.08 -50.67
N GLY A 476 9.85 -31.35 -51.81
CA GLY A 476 9.99 -29.91 -51.78
C GLY A 476 8.81 -29.21 -51.09
N LYS A 477 7.59 -29.65 -51.47
CA LYS A 477 6.37 -29.10 -50.84
C LYS A 477 6.20 -29.56 -49.40
N THR A 478 6.71 -30.73 -49.03
CA THR A 478 6.74 -31.21 -47.62
C THR A 478 7.73 -30.42 -46.79
N ASN A 479 8.85 -30.03 -47.33
CA ASN A 479 9.81 -29.16 -46.65
C ASN A 479 9.21 -27.73 -46.46
N GLU A 480 8.56 -27.20 -47.49
CA GLU A 480 7.83 -25.93 -47.41
C GLU A 480 6.73 -26.00 -46.33
N LEU A 481 6.00 -27.10 -46.32
CA LEU A 481 4.98 -27.36 -45.27
C LEU A 481 5.60 -27.42 -43.88
N ASN A 482 6.75 -28.04 -43.73
CA ASN A 482 7.46 -28.13 -42.44
C ASN A 482 7.99 -26.76 -41.98
N GLU A 483 8.46 -25.92 -42.90
CA GLU A 483 8.87 -24.56 -42.58
C GLU A 483 7.68 -23.68 -42.22
N ASN A 484 6.57 -23.80 -42.97
CA ASN A 484 5.33 -23.14 -42.63
C ASN A 484 4.76 -23.61 -41.28
N ASN A 485 4.83 -24.90 -40.98
CA ASN A 485 4.44 -25.44 -39.69
C ASN A 485 5.32 -24.90 -38.53
N LYS A 486 6.64 -24.83 -38.75
CA LYS A 486 7.52 -24.20 -37.77
C LYS A 486 7.20 -22.70 -37.57
N SER A 487 6.87 -22.01 -38.64
CA SER A 487 6.45 -20.62 -38.59
C SER A 487 5.10 -20.49 -37.89
N LEU A 488 4.17 -21.40 -38.20
CA LEU A 488 2.87 -21.47 -37.53
C LEU A 488 3.02 -21.73 -36.02
N GLU A 489 3.88 -22.68 -35.62
CA GLU A 489 4.15 -22.91 -34.21
C GLU A 489 4.73 -21.69 -33.51
N LYS A 490 5.65 -20.97 -34.17
CA LYS A 490 6.18 -19.71 -33.61
C LYS A 490 5.08 -18.68 -33.45
N LEU A 491 4.20 -18.54 -34.44
CA LEU A 491 3.09 -17.59 -34.37
C LEU A 491 2.04 -18.03 -33.34
N LYS A 492 1.76 -19.33 -33.24
CA LYS A 492 0.86 -19.86 -32.21
C LYS A 492 1.42 -19.65 -30.81
N ARG A 493 2.73 -19.83 -30.60
CA ARG A 493 3.37 -19.50 -29.33
C ARG A 493 3.23 -18.00 -29.01
N LYS A 494 3.47 -17.14 -30.00
CA LYS A 494 3.26 -15.69 -29.86
C LYS A 494 1.81 -15.34 -29.57
N LYS A 495 0.86 -16.07 -30.17
CA LYS A 495 -0.57 -15.93 -29.88
C LYS A 495 -0.89 -16.30 -28.43
N ILE A 496 -0.36 -17.44 -27.96
CA ILE A 496 -0.50 -17.87 -26.54
C ILE A 496 0.15 -16.85 -25.60
N GLU A 497 1.33 -16.33 -25.96
CA GLU A 497 1.95 -15.25 -25.17
C GLU A 497 1.09 -13.99 -25.14
N MET A 498 0.40 -13.68 -26.24
CA MET A 498 -0.52 -12.56 -26.31
C MET A 498 -1.78 -12.81 -25.48
N GLU A 499 -2.33 -14.03 -25.54
CA GLU A 499 -3.44 -14.46 -24.70
C GLU A 499 -3.06 -14.41 -23.20
N ASN A 500 -1.88 -14.86 -22.84
CA ASN A 500 -1.37 -14.75 -21.46
C ASN A 500 -1.19 -13.28 -21.03
N LEU A 501 -0.75 -12.42 -21.96
CA LEU A 501 -0.64 -10.98 -21.67
C LEU A 501 -2.02 -10.33 -21.55
N ASP A 502 -3.00 -10.80 -22.31
CA ASP A 502 -4.38 -10.36 -22.21
C ASP A 502 -5.01 -10.80 -20.86
N ASP A 503 -4.77 -12.04 -20.46
CA ASP A 503 -5.17 -12.55 -19.15
C ASP A 503 -4.57 -11.72 -18.01
N ILE A 504 -3.26 -11.38 -18.10
CA ILE A 504 -2.59 -10.52 -17.12
C ILE A 504 -3.21 -9.12 -17.16
N ASN A 505 -3.48 -8.60 -18.33
CA ASN A 505 -4.10 -7.29 -18.53
C ASN A 505 -5.51 -7.25 -17.93
N GLU A 506 -6.30 -8.28 -18.20
CA GLU A 506 -7.63 -8.45 -17.60
C GLU A 506 -7.54 -8.59 -16.08
N TRP A 507 -6.58 -9.40 -15.58
CA TRP A 507 -6.36 -9.57 -14.15
C TRP A 507 -5.98 -8.25 -13.48
N LEU A 508 -5.04 -7.50 -14.07
CA LEU A 508 -4.64 -6.20 -13.55
C LEU A 508 -5.81 -5.22 -13.51
N ASN A 509 -6.59 -5.12 -14.61
CA ASN A 509 -7.71 -4.19 -14.70
C ASN A 509 -8.87 -4.61 -13.78
N LYS A 510 -9.28 -5.86 -13.85
CA LYS A 510 -10.54 -6.31 -13.27
C LYS A 510 -10.39 -6.71 -11.80
N TYR A 511 -9.26 -7.31 -11.45
CA TYR A 511 -9.07 -7.83 -10.09
C TYR A 511 -8.09 -7.00 -9.28
N PHE A 512 -6.89 -6.76 -9.79
CA PHE A 512 -5.85 -6.09 -9.01
C PHE A 512 -6.25 -4.65 -8.68
N ILE A 513 -6.52 -3.84 -9.70
CA ILE A 513 -6.88 -2.41 -9.49
C ILE A 513 -8.14 -2.31 -8.65
N THR A 514 -9.17 -3.09 -8.98
CA THR A 514 -10.45 -3.08 -8.25
C THR A 514 -10.27 -3.50 -6.78
N THR A 515 -9.44 -4.51 -6.53
CA THR A 515 -9.16 -4.96 -5.16
C THR A 515 -8.39 -3.91 -4.39
N VAL A 516 -7.35 -3.31 -4.99
CA VAL A 516 -6.56 -2.24 -4.35
C VAL A 516 -7.44 -1.02 -4.07
N GLN A 517 -8.30 -0.63 -5.01
CA GLN A 517 -9.29 0.43 -4.81
C GLN A 517 -10.26 0.09 -3.68
N SER A 518 -10.77 -1.15 -3.65
CA SER A 518 -11.67 -1.59 -2.58
C SER A 518 -10.99 -1.57 -1.20
N ILE A 519 -9.70 -1.90 -1.14
CA ILE A 519 -8.91 -1.79 0.10
C ILE A 519 -8.73 -0.33 0.47
N GLU A 520 -8.37 0.52 -0.49
CA GLU A 520 -8.22 1.97 -0.31
C GLU A 520 -9.52 2.57 0.25
N ASP A 521 -10.65 2.28 -0.38
CA ASP A 521 -11.97 2.71 0.06
C ASP A 521 -12.31 2.21 1.47
N HIS A 522 -12.01 0.94 1.76
CA HIS A 522 -12.26 0.36 3.08
C HIS A 522 -11.43 1.05 4.17
N VAL A 523 -10.16 1.29 3.90
CA VAL A 523 -9.28 2.02 4.82
C VAL A 523 -9.77 3.44 4.99
N LEU A 524 -10.09 4.13 3.89
CA LEU A 524 -10.60 5.49 3.92
C LEU A 524 -11.90 5.60 4.73
N ASN A 525 -12.82 4.67 4.50
CA ASN A 525 -14.08 4.59 5.27
C ASN A 525 -13.82 4.33 6.76
N THR A 526 -12.87 3.47 7.08
CA THR A 526 -12.48 3.20 8.48
C THR A 526 -11.88 4.44 9.13
N VAL A 527 -11.01 5.14 8.41
CA VAL A 527 -10.42 6.42 8.85
C VAL A 527 -11.51 7.47 9.03
N ASN A 528 -12.42 7.59 8.06
CA ASN A 528 -13.53 8.51 8.10
C ASN A 528 -14.46 8.23 9.29
N TYR A 529 -14.81 6.97 9.51
CA TYR A 529 -15.62 6.56 10.66
C TYR A 529 -14.97 6.96 11.99
N LYS A 530 -13.69 6.61 12.18
CA LYS A 530 -12.95 6.97 13.40
C LYS A 530 -12.82 8.48 13.56
N PHE A 531 -12.60 9.18 12.45
CA PHE A 531 -12.55 10.63 12.48
C PHE A 531 -13.88 11.24 12.91
N ASN A 532 -14.98 10.74 12.37
CA ASN A 532 -16.33 11.18 12.74
C ASN A 532 -16.59 11.01 14.23
N GLU A 533 -16.25 9.84 14.80
CA GLU A 533 -16.38 9.59 16.24
C GLU A 533 -15.58 10.61 17.06
N LEU A 534 -14.31 10.83 16.70
CA LEU A 534 -13.46 11.79 17.38
C LEU A 534 -13.95 13.23 17.21
N PHE A 535 -14.38 13.58 16.00
CA PHE A 535 -14.87 14.93 15.71
C PHE A 535 -16.14 15.24 16.49
N LYS A 536 -17.05 14.28 16.57
CA LYS A 536 -18.26 14.39 17.38
C LYS A 536 -17.91 14.54 18.87
N GLN A 537 -17.01 13.70 19.40
CA GLN A 537 -16.57 13.79 20.79
C GLN A 537 -16.00 15.17 21.12
N TRP A 538 -15.05 15.66 20.31
CA TRP A 538 -14.44 16.97 20.53
C TRP A 538 -15.46 18.11 20.37
N PHE A 539 -16.38 17.97 19.41
CA PHE A 539 -17.44 18.96 19.23
C PHE A 539 -18.37 19.04 20.44
N GLU A 540 -18.85 17.91 20.96
CA GLU A 540 -19.71 17.84 22.13
C GLU A 540 -19.06 18.44 23.37
N LEU A 541 -17.74 18.33 23.50
CA LEU A 541 -16.99 18.95 24.59
C LEU A 541 -16.87 20.46 24.41
N LEU A 542 -16.61 20.94 23.17
CA LEU A 542 -16.30 22.34 22.87
C LEU A 542 -17.53 23.24 22.68
N VAL A 543 -18.64 22.66 22.22
CA VAL A 543 -19.85 23.42 21.84
C VAL A 543 -21.04 22.98 22.68
N GLU A 544 -21.58 23.87 23.48
CA GLU A 544 -22.70 23.60 24.39
C GLU A 544 -24.04 23.38 23.68
N ASN A 545 -24.10 23.65 22.40
CA ASN A 545 -25.37 23.62 21.68
C ASN A 545 -25.79 22.19 21.34
N THR A 546 -26.61 21.59 22.18
CA THR A 546 -27.14 20.22 22.02
C THR A 546 -28.06 20.08 20.80
N SER A 547 -28.44 21.19 20.14
CA SER A 547 -29.27 21.17 18.94
C SER A 547 -28.50 20.92 17.65
N LYS A 548 -27.20 20.94 17.69
CA LYS A 548 -26.32 20.72 16.53
C LYS A 548 -25.49 19.43 16.69
N THR A 549 -25.31 18.77 15.60
CA THR A 549 -24.39 17.64 15.50
C THR A 549 -23.41 17.87 14.36
N VAL A 550 -22.25 17.28 14.45
CA VAL A 550 -21.24 17.36 13.40
C VAL A 550 -20.90 15.99 12.87
N ARG A 551 -20.63 15.93 11.59
CA ARG A 551 -20.05 14.79 10.91
C ARG A 551 -19.18 15.26 9.77
N VAL A 552 -18.43 14.38 9.16
CA VAL A 552 -17.80 14.65 7.88
C VAL A 552 -18.38 13.74 6.79
N ASP A 553 -18.33 14.21 5.55
CA ASP A 553 -18.63 13.40 4.38
C ASP A 553 -17.45 12.48 4.02
N GLU A 554 -17.59 11.75 2.92
CA GLU A 554 -16.55 10.85 2.40
C GLU A 554 -15.24 11.56 2.03
N LYS A 555 -15.27 12.87 1.83
CA LYS A 555 -14.13 13.73 1.52
C LYS A 555 -13.62 14.52 2.72
N PHE A 556 -14.08 14.17 3.90
CA PHE A 556 -13.77 14.86 5.16
C PHE A 556 -14.23 16.32 5.22
N ASN A 557 -15.21 16.70 4.42
CA ASN A 557 -15.86 18.00 4.56
C ASN A 557 -16.74 17.99 5.81
N PRO A 558 -16.58 18.96 6.71
CA PRO A 558 -17.43 19.04 7.88
C PRO A 558 -18.85 19.40 7.48
N ILE A 559 -19.80 18.64 7.97
CA ILE A 559 -21.23 18.84 7.82
C ILE A 559 -21.80 19.11 9.19
N ILE A 560 -22.53 20.20 9.34
CA ILE A 560 -23.16 20.61 10.56
C ILE A 560 -24.66 20.42 10.38
N GLN A 561 -25.29 19.62 11.22
CA GLN A 561 -26.72 19.36 11.18
C GLN A 561 -27.39 19.99 12.39
N GLN A 562 -28.49 20.72 12.18
CA GLN A 562 -29.35 21.25 13.22
C GLN A 562 -30.56 20.33 13.38
N GLN A 563 -31.28 20.38 14.50
CA GLN A 563 -32.39 19.50 14.91
C GLN A 563 -33.51 19.25 13.89
N ASN A 564 -33.50 19.85 12.72
CA ASN A 564 -34.52 19.69 11.67
C ASN A 564 -33.96 19.22 10.33
N GLU A 565 -32.90 18.42 10.33
CA GLU A 565 -32.34 17.74 9.15
C GLU A 565 -31.71 18.64 8.05
N PHE A 566 -31.55 19.95 8.31
CA PHE A 566 -30.87 20.81 7.33
C PHE A 566 -29.36 20.90 7.60
N ASP A 567 -28.57 20.55 6.60
CA ASP A 567 -27.15 20.81 6.62
C ASP A 567 -26.91 22.31 6.58
N GLN A 568 -26.20 22.83 7.59
CA GLN A 568 -25.78 24.22 7.63
C GLN A 568 -24.40 24.38 7.01
N THR A 569 -24.22 25.46 6.24
CA THR A 569 -22.90 25.82 5.75
C THR A 569 -22.08 26.44 6.89
N PHE A 570 -20.76 26.29 6.83
CA PHE A 570 -19.84 26.82 7.84
C PHE A 570 -19.98 28.37 7.98
N GLU A 571 -20.29 29.04 6.89
CA GLU A 571 -20.47 30.50 6.84
C GLU A 571 -21.72 31.00 7.58
N ALA A 572 -22.68 30.13 7.82
CA ALA A 572 -23.90 30.46 8.54
C ALA A 572 -23.75 30.39 10.07
N LEU A 573 -22.60 30.01 10.57
CA LEU A 573 -22.32 29.84 11.99
C LEU A 573 -21.92 31.16 12.67
N SER A 574 -22.21 31.27 13.97
CA SER A 574 -21.63 32.32 14.79
C SER A 574 -20.08 32.14 14.91
N GLY A 575 -19.37 33.24 15.22
CA GLY A 575 -17.92 33.19 15.36
C GLY A 575 -17.44 32.18 16.39
N GLY A 576 -18.11 32.07 17.52
CA GLY A 576 -17.74 31.05 18.54
C GLY A 576 -18.05 29.62 18.12
N GLU A 577 -19.14 29.38 17.40
CA GLU A 577 -19.45 28.04 16.88
C GLU A 577 -18.46 27.61 15.79
N SER A 578 -18.13 28.52 14.87
CA SER A 578 -17.15 28.24 13.81
C SER A 578 -15.78 27.94 14.39
N ALA A 579 -15.34 28.69 15.39
CA ALA A 579 -14.09 28.45 16.09
C ALA A 579 -14.11 27.11 16.85
N GLY A 580 -15.22 26.79 17.52
CA GLY A 580 -15.41 25.50 18.21
C GLY A 580 -15.33 24.29 17.28
N ILE A 581 -16.03 24.39 16.15
CA ILE A 581 -16.01 23.33 15.12
C ILE A 581 -14.63 23.18 14.51
N ALA A 582 -13.96 24.29 14.18
CA ALA A 582 -12.61 24.27 13.63
C ALA A 582 -11.59 23.65 14.60
N LEU A 583 -11.70 23.98 15.89
CA LEU A 583 -10.88 23.38 16.93
C LEU A 583 -11.19 21.91 17.12
N ALA A 584 -12.47 21.52 17.19
CA ALA A 584 -12.90 20.12 17.29
C ALA A 584 -12.37 19.28 16.13
N TYR A 585 -12.52 19.78 14.93
CA TYR A 585 -12.00 19.14 13.72
C TYR A 585 -10.49 18.92 13.80
N ARG A 586 -9.76 19.92 14.27
CA ARG A 586 -8.31 19.88 14.43
C ARG A 586 -7.86 18.89 15.49
N LEU A 587 -8.53 18.88 16.64
CA LEU A 587 -8.24 17.94 17.69
C LEU A 587 -8.54 16.51 17.27
N ALA A 588 -9.63 16.32 16.52
CA ALA A 588 -9.96 15.03 15.91
C ALA A 588 -8.86 14.56 14.95
N LEU A 589 -8.36 15.44 14.08
CA LEU A 589 -7.23 15.12 13.19
C LEU A 589 -5.98 14.71 13.96
N ASN A 590 -5.59 15.48 14.97
CA ASN A 590 -4.44 15.17 15.81
C ASN A 590 -4.64 13.84 16.55
N SER A 591 -5.82 13.62 17.14
CA SER A 591 -6.15 12.38 17.87
C SER A 591 -6.14 11.17 16.94
N LEU A 592 -6.65 11.33 15.72
CA LEU A 592 -6.70 10.29 14.71
C LEU A 592 -5.30 9.85 14.29
N ILE A 593 -4.42 10.78 13.97
CA ILE A 593 -3.06 10.45 13.49
C ILE A 593 -2.21 9.84 14.60
N ARG A 594 -2.42 10.23 15.85
CA ARG A 594 -1.72 9.64 17.00
C ARG A 594 -2.06 8.16 17.23
N GLN A 595 -3.25 7.73 16.84
CA GLN A 595 -3.71 6.35 16.97
C GLN A 595 -3.12 5.40 15.91
N GLN A 596 -2.33 5.92 14.97
CA GLN A 596 -1.71 5.07 13.93
C GLN A 596 -0.66 4.12 14.53
N PRO A 597 -0.58 2.88 14.05
CA PRO A 597 0.42 1.93 14.50
C PRO A 597 1.84 2.27 14.03
N THR A 598 1.98 2.91 12.88
CA THR A 598 3.26 3.26 12.22
C THR A 598 3.20 4.68 11.64
N GLY A 599 4.32 5.21 11.19
CA GLY A 599 4.42 6.50 10.51
C GLY A 599 4.49 7.70 11.43
N PHE A 600 4.08 8.86 10.91
CA PHE A 600 4.13 10.14 11.61
C PHE A 600 3.12 10.19 12.75
N ARG A 601 3.62 10.17 14.00
CA ARG A 601 2.81 10.28 15.23
C ARG A 601 3.23 11.50 16.02
N PRO A 602 2.55 12.61 15.88
CA PRO A 602 2.88 13.81 16.61
C PRO A 602 2.46 13.69 18.07
N GLU A 603 3.41 13.64 18.97
CA GLU A 603 3.19 13.82 20.43
C GLU A 603 3.14 15.30 20.82
N LEU A 604 3.41 16.18 19.85
CA LEU A 604 3.36 17.63 19.97
C LEU A 604 2.08 18.16 19.30
N LEU A 605 1.40 19.05 20.00
CA LEU A 605 0.33 19.89 19.44
C LEU A 605 0.67 21.36 19.70
N MET A 606 0.61 22.18 18.66
CA MET A 606 0.87 23.62 18.72
C MET A 606 -0.35 24.38 18.25
N LEU A 607 -0.89 25.23 19.09
CA LEU A 607 -2.10 25.99 18.82
C LEU A 607 -1.80 27.50 18.98
N ASP A 608 -1.98 28.25 17.90
CA ASP A 608 -1.82 29.71 17.91
C ASP A 608 -3.20 30.38 17.98
N GLU A 609 -3.48 30.98 19.12
CA GLU A 609 -4.76 31.63 19.47
C GLU A 609 -5.99 30.70 19.24
N PRO A 610 -6.00 29.48 19.79
CA PRO A 610 -7.10 28.52 19.53
C PRO A 610 -8.44 28.98 20.08
N THR A 611 -8.45 29.96 20.92
CA THR A 611 -9.63 30.52 21.58
C THR A 611 -10.14 31.80 20.92
N TYR A 612 -9.59 32.16 19.77
CA TYR A 612 -10.06 33.33 19.00
C TYR A 612 -11.51 33.15 18.54
N GLY A 613 -12.37 34.09 18.87
CA GLY A 613 -13.79 34.03 18.55
C GLY A 613 -14.68 33.40 19.61
N PHE A 614 -14.14 32.81 20.67
CA PHE A 614 -14.91 32.27 21.78
C PHE A 614 -15.38 33.37 22.77
N SER A 615 -16.53 33.14 23.36
CA SER A 615 -17.02 33.96 24.49
C SER A 615 -16.21 33.66 25.76
N THR A 616 -16.28 34.55 26.75
CA THR A 616 -15.58 34.37 28.04
C THR A 616 -16.01 33.07 28.74
N GLU A 617 -17.30 32.70 28.64
CA GLU A 617 -17.81 31.46 29.21
C GLU A 617 -17.25 30.20 28.49
N GLN A 618 -17.12 30.28 27.18
CA GLN A 618 -16.53 29.21 26.39
C GLN A 618 -15.00 29.06 26.62
N LEU A 619 -14.31 30.16 26.90
CA LEU A 619 -12.86 30.17 27.14
C LEU A 619 -12.45 29.22 28.28
N THR A 620 -13.19 29.26 29.39
CA THR A 620 -12.91 28.39 30.55
C THR A 620 -13.03 26.92 30.18
N LYS A 621 -14.10 26.55 29.45
CA LYS A 621 -14.30 25.17 29.00
C LYS A 621 -13.26 24.72 28.01
N VAL A 622 -12.95 25.57 27.03
CA VAL A 622 -11.88 25.27 26.06
C VAL A 622 -10.55 25.09 26.77
N SER A 623 -10.28 25.91 27.77
CA SER A 623 -9.09 25.77 28.60
C SER A 623 -9.06 24.41 29.31
N ASP A 624 -10.16 23.98 29.93
CA ASP A 624 -10.26 22.65 30.58
C ASP A 624 -10.06 21.52 29.55
N ILE A 625 -10.73 21.59 28.42
CA ILE A 625 -10.60 20.61 27.35
C ILE A 625 -9.17 20.52 26.82
N LEU A 626 -8.54 21.68 26.55
CA LEU A 626 -7.14 21.71 26.12
C LEU A 626 -6.19 21.21 27.20
N SER A 627 -6.58 21.31 28.49
CA SER A 627 -5.82 20.72 29.57
C SER A 627 -5.95 19.19 29.67
N ASP A 628 -6.96 18.61 29.08
CA ASP A 628 -7.19 17.16 29.08
C ASP A 628 -6.67 16.43 27.83
N ILE A 629 -6.08 17.16 26.88
CA ILE A 629 -5.48 16.57 25.67
C ILE A 629 -4.33 15.62 26.04
N GLU A 630 -4.35 14.43 25.47
CA GLU A 630 -3.40 13.36 25.75
C GLU A 630 -2.02 13.51 25.08
N ASN A 631 -1.74 14.60 24.35
CA ASN A 631 -0.43 14.83 23.77
C ASN A 631 0.62 14.98 24.88
N LYS A 632 1.81 14.41 24.67
CA LYS A 632 2.93 14.56 25.63
C LYS A 632 3.38 16.01 25.78
N GLN A 633 3.17 16.82 24.73
CA GLN A 633 3.46 18.23 24.75
C GLN A 633 2.39 19.01 23.99
N VAL A 634 1.83 20.01 24.64
CA VAL A 634 0.89 20.97 24.02
C VAL A 634 1.45 22.37 24.26
N ILE A 635 1.66 23.10 23.17
CA ILE A 635 2.12 24.49 23.19
C ILE A 635 0.97 25.36 22.72
N ILE A 636 0.47 26.21 23.59
CA ILE A 636 -0.64 27.12 23.32
C ILE A 636 -0.13 28.54 23.35
N VAL A 637 -0.41 29.28 22.30
CA VAL A 637 -0.21 30.74 22.29
C VAL A 637 -1.57 31.39 22.53
N SER A 638 -1.67 32.24 23.54
CA SER A 638 -2.87 33.01 23.82
C SER A 638 -2.56 34.33 24.52
N HIS A 639 -3.44 35.29 24.35
CA HIS A 639 -3.48 36.51 25.12
C HIS A 639 -4.44 36.40 26.33
N HIS A 640 -5.18 35.31 26.45
CA HIS A 640 -6.11 35.06 27.52
C HIS A 640 -5.40 34.42 28.75
N ASN A 641 -5.92 34.71 29.92
CA ASN A 641 -5.35 34.26 31.20
C ASN A 641 -6.09 33.06 31.80
N GLU A 642 -7.14 32.61 31.15
CA GLU A 642 -8.07 31.61 31.69
C GLU A 642 -7.60 30.15 31.51
N PHE A 643 -6.44 29.92 30.97
CA PHE A 643 -5.86 28.57 30.87
C PHE A 643 -5.45 28.04 32.25
N VAL A 644 -5.96 26.90 32.62
CA VAL A 644 -5.69 26.21 33.90
C VAL A 644 -4.94 24.90 33.65
N LYS A 645 -4.42 24.31 34.72
CA LYS A 645 -3.69 23.01 34.68
C LYS A 645 -2.52 23.03 33.68
N LEU A 646 -1.70 24.08 33.73
CA LEU A 646 -0.53 24.27 32.90
C LEU A 646 0.74 23.81 33.63
N ASP A 647 1.62 23.13 32.91
CA ASP A 647 2.93 22.74 33.44
C ASP A 647 3.93 23.89 33.34
N GLN A 648 3.74 24.76 32.35
CA GLN A 648 4.62 25.89 32.11
C GLN A 648 3.89 27.11 31.55
N ILE A 649 4.26 28.30 32.00
CA ILE A 649 3.83 29.56 31.39
C ILE A 649 5.09 30.34 30.94
N ILE A 650 5.09 30.76 29.69
CA ILE A 650 6.09 31.60 29.08
C ILE A 650 5.47 32.96 28.83
N ASN A 651 5.75 33.90 29.70
CA ASN A 651 5.30 35.30 29.53
C ASN A 651 6.20 36.04 28.57
N VAL A 652 5.63 36.51 27.47
CA VAL A 652 6.35 37.32 26.46
C VAL A 652 5.92 38.76 26.56
N THR A 653 6.82 39.61 26.95
CA THR A 653 6.65 41.07 27.01
C THR A 653 7.51 41.74 25.94
N LYS A 654 7.12 42.93 25.51
CA LYS A 654 7.88 43.69 24.54
C LYS A 654 8.34 45.01 25.17
N GLU A 655 9.63 45.21 25.24
CA GLU A 655 10.24 46.43 25.75
C GLU A 655 11.20 46.99 24.69
N ASN A 656 11.03 48.24 24.31
CA ASN A 656 11.85 48.89 23.30
C ASN A 656 11.99 48.06 21.99
N ASP A 657 10.88 47.56 21.50
CA ASP A 657 10.80 46.69 20.31
C ASP A 657 11.50 45.33 20.42
N VAL A 658 11.99 44.96 21.59
CA VAL A 658 12.63 43.66 21.86
C VAL A 658 11.72 42.81 22.75
N SER A 659 11.51 41.61 22.33
CA SER A 659 10.77 40.62 23.13
C SER A 659 11.62 40.08 24.27
N ARG A 660 11.09 40.09 25.47
CA ARG A 660 11.64 39.41 26.64
C ARG A 660 10.74 38.32 27.12
N ILE A 661 11.33 37.29 27.65
CA ILE A 661 10.61 36.14 28.18
C ILE A 661 10.84 35.99 29.68
N ASN A 662 9.78 35.62 30.36
CA ASN A 662 9.84 35.15 31.74
C ASN A 662 9.11 33.81 31.80
N ILE A 663 9.80 32.75 32.25
CA ILE A 663 9.32 31.38 32.27
C ILE A 663 8.91 31.05 33.70
N GLN A 664 7.71 30.56 33.87
CA GLN A 664 7.18 30.01 35.11
C GLN A 664 6.83 28.56 34.89
N SER A 665 7.49 27.65 35.56
CA SER A 665 7.18 26.20 35.52
C SER A 665 6.45 25.79 36.78
N TYR A 666 5.42 25.00 36.65
CA TYR A 666 4.54 24.55 37.75
C TYR A 666 4.62 23.04 37.93
N GLY A 667 5.68 22.41 37.44
CA GLY A 667 5.85 20.98 37.57
C GLY A 667 7.10 20.65 38.40
N ASP A 668 6.86 19.95 39.46
CA ASP A 668 7.67 18.83 39.98
C ASP A 668 6.73 17.77 40.49
#